data_1a69a818b8062ae0b80e8b935ebd8eae
#
_entry.id   1a69a818b8062ae0b80e8b935ebd8eae
#
_cell.length_a   1.000
_cell.length_b   1.000
_cell.length_c   1.000
_cell.angle_alpha   90.00
_cell.angle_beta   90.00
_cell.angle_gamma   90.00
#
_symmetry.space_group_name_H-M   'P 1'
#
loop_
_entity.id
_entity.type
_entity.pdbx_description
1 polymer ?
#
loop_
_entity_poly.entity_id
_entity_poly.type
_entity_poly.pdbx_seq_one_letter_code
_entity_poly.pdbx_strand_id
1 'polypeptide(L)'
;MKCNLFQLVKLKGCFFALVTILLFLGSYSISAQAAESSPPKSSNIKAHDKVKLYWLTADGLRADKGLFDMYKWAQEGKLPNIKKLMDRGAYGYSIPEFPTLTSNNIATLHTGTTSKVHGIVEAAIRAEGFPLEKPSINGFSSASKKVAPTWSILEKAGKKVTVLSVPGSTPPELSEGVTIRGRWGNWGFDAPAVIFEPQSNYEMRKNTVEDFYFSTLEKNLTRFVETKPAGGWENTATSFSKPIESIFKAHGGSLHAYIYDSTDDHQINYDSVQLSTDKKSVIASLREGEWSNWFPLELAYNGKPVSSLARVRVIKIWPDGRFRIRVLYNSLNSYLVEPPSLAEELTQNVGPMVDFLDNCLCLGMAPQLIVEPEDKKVALEEARMSWTWHKKAAGYILDKWKPDALIEDFYTPNQMLVSKWWLGAVDPNRAGYDPTKAQENWKDILEMYQGVDAILGEALKKADKNTIIVLSAEHGTAPLYKNTRLNNLFAKKGWLSFSIDEHTHKATIDWKKSKVVYLKMAHVYINPNGLDGDYKKASGPNYESLRKEVIAELEALTDSNGIKPVGRIIKREDAESIGMPSDRVGDLVLEATTGYRLWEEMTSDKTIFTIPRATGYKEGVNPMDPTVQTPFIIAGPGVKKGIALSKSIRHIDQLPTILNLMKVPVPEYVEGHVVKEVVR
;
A
#
# COMPACT_ATOMS: atom_id res chain seq x y z
N MET A 1 40.32 36.88 -39.00
CA MET A 1 41.40 37.63 -38.29
C MET A 1 41.42 37.05 -36.88
N LYS A 2 42.40 36.23 -36.66
CA LYS A 2 43.45 36.22 -35.65
C LYS A 2 42.89 36.21 -34.25
N CYS A 3 42.98 35.11 -33.56
CA CYS A 3 44.16 34.39 -33.07
C CYS A 3 44.45 34.68 -31.62
N ASN A 4 44.44 33.65 -30.86
CA ASN A 4 45.48 33.17 -29.90
C ASN A 4 45.45 33.76 -28.50
N LEU A 5 45.90 33.11 -27.48
CA LEU A 5 46.54 31.82 -27.19
C LEU A 5 46.87 31.79 -25.70
N PHE A 6 46.77 30.59 -25.13
CA PHE A 6 47.63 30.05 -24.05
C PHE A 6 48.13 30.89 -22.89
N GLN A 7 48.00 30.46 -21.69
CA GLN A 7 49.10 29.79 -20.98
C GLN A 7 48.72 29.10 -19.69
N LEU A 8 49.15 27.87 -19.62
CA LEU A 8 49.45 27.07 -18.46
C LEU A 8 50.47 27.74 -17.54
N VAL A 9 50.33 27.58 -16.22
CA VAL A 9 51.49 27.43 -15.32
C VAL A 9 51.19 26.35 -14.27
N LYS A 10 52.19 25.50 -14.15
CA LYS A 10 52.38 24.29 -13.39
C LYS A 10 52.61 24.50 -11.86
N LEU A 11 52.10 23.53 -11.10
CA LEU A 11 52.81 22.71 -10.10
C LEU A 11 53.75 23.30 -9.06
N LYS A 12 53.44 22.99 -7.82
CA LYS A 12 54.25 22.35 -6.72
C LYS A 12 53.73 22.97 -5.39
N GLY A 13 53.57 22.26 -4.35
CA GLY A 13 54.13 21.08 -3.79
C GLY A 13 53.47 20.79 -2.44
N CYS A 14 53.67 19.58 -2.03
CA CYS A 14 53.35 19.00 -0.73
C CYS A 14 53.75 19.85 0.46
N PHE A 15 52.97 19.87 1.55
CA PHE A 15 53.50 19.42 2.85
C PHE A 15 52.39 19.06 3.83
N PHE A 16 52.59 17.98 4.52
CA PHE A 16 51.86 17.43 5.65
C PHE A 16 51.70 18.46 6.78
N ALA A 17 50.52 18.55 7.38
CA ALA A 17 50.38 18.97 8.76
C ALA A 17 49.35 18.05 9.44
N LEU A 18 49.86 17.06 10.16
CA LEU A 18 49.20 16.29 11.18
C LEU A 18 48.82 17.24 12.33
N VAL A 19 47.56 17.49 12.53
CA VAL A 19 47.09 18.11 13.78
C VAL A 19 46.46 17.04 14.63
N THR A 20 47.20 16.62 15.63
CA THR A 20 46.77 15.73 16.72
C THR A 20 45.86 16.55 17.64
N ILE A 21 44.55 16.29 17.63
CA ILE A 21 43.63 16.79 18.66
C ILE A 21 43.58 15.74 19.76
N LEU A 22 44.20 16.03 20.88
CA LEU A 22 44.00 15.31 22.14
C LEU A 22 42.59 15.59 22.68
N LEU A 23 41.75 14.57 22.64
CA LEU A 23 40.48 14.54 23.37
C LEU A 23 40.76 14.21 24.84
N PHE A 24 40.51 15.17 25.70
CA PHE A 24 40.36 14.95 27.14
C PHE A 24 39.13 14.11 27.40
N LEU A 25 39.31 12.84 27.69
CA LEU A 25 38.29 11.97 28.26
C LEU A 25 38.26 12.20 29.78
N GLY A 26 37.35 13.03 30.22
CA GLY A 26 36.94 13.08 31.63
C GLY A 26 36.08 11.87 31.94
N SER A 27 36.70 10.89 32.61
CA SER A 27 36.03 9.69 33.13
C SER A 27 35.16 10.07 34.34
N TYR A 28 33.85 10.18 34.15
CA TYR A 28 32.89 10.07 35.23
C TYR A 28 32.45 8.62 35.33
N SER A 29 33.08 7.89 36.22
CA SER A 29 32.62 6.53 36.61
C SER A 29 31.37 6.68 37.49
N ILE A 30 30.20 6.52 36.91
CA ILE A 30 29.00 6.19 37.67
C ILE A 30 28.97 4.67 37.78
N SER A 31 29.31 4.14 38.94
CA SER A 31 29.14 2.74 39.30
C SER A 31 27.63 2.46 39.46
N ALA A 32 26.98 2.02 38.39
CA ALA A 32 25.72 1.33 38.48
C ALA A 32 26.03 -0.12 38.87
N GLN A 33 25.79 -0.46 40.13
CA GLN A 33 25.69 -1.86 40.55
C GLN A 33 24.49 -2.48 39.83
N ALA A 34 24.78 -3.20 38.73
CA ALA A 34 23.84 -4.12 38.13
C ALA A 34 23.72 -5.30 39.12
N ALA A 35 22.59 -5.39 39.77
CA ALA A 35 22.19 -6.63 40.45
C ALA A 35 22.03 -7.69 39.36
N GLU A 36 22.96 -8.63 39.29
CA GLU A 36 22.80 -9.88 38.54
C GLU A 36 21.60 -10.65 39.13
N SER A 37 20.44 -10.44 38.49
CA SER A 37 19.33 -11.39 38.65
C SER A 37 19.61 -12.58 37.78
N SER A 38 19.95 -13.72 38.39
CA SER A 38 20.02 -15.03 37.75
C SER A 38 18.76 -15.28 36.91
N PRO A 39 18.88 -15.89 35.70
CA PRO A 39 17.72 -16.20 34.88
C PRO A 39 16.77 -17.11 35.69
N PRO A 40 15.46 -16.89 35.66
CA PRO A 40 14.51 -17.71 36.38
C PRO A 40 14.64 -19.16 35.86
N LYS A 41 14.86 -20.08 36.78
CA LYS A 41 14.86 -21.53 36.54
C LYS A 41 13.56 -21.89 35.81
N SER A 42 13.64 -22.73 34.79
CA SER A 42 12.54 -23.28 34.02
C SER A 42 11.46 -23.83 34.96
N SER A 43 10.45 -23.04 35.22
CA SER A 43 9.24 -23.46 35.92
C SER A 43 8.29 -24.11 34.93
N ASN A 44 7.74 -25.24 35.27
CA ASN A 44 6.70 -26.04 34.62
C ASN A 44 5.86 -25.24 33.64
N ILE A 45 6.05 -25.45 32.30
CA ILE A 45 5.25 -24.90 31.23
C ILE A 45 3.81 -25.37 31.42
N LYS A 46 2.95 -24.51 31.93
CA LYS A 46 1.52 -24.79 32.11
C LYS A 46 0.86 -24.92 30.73
N ALA A 47 -0.21 -25.69 30.62
CA ALA A 47 -0.96 -25.97 29.38
C ALA A 47 -1.35 -24.70 28.57
N HIS A 48 -1.29 -23.51 29.18
CA HIS A 48 -1.59 -22.21 28.62
C HIS A 48 -0.48 -21.63 27.67
N ASP A 49 0.76 -22.12 27.80
CA ASP A 49 1.89 -21.65 26.96
C ASP A 49 1.81 -22.16 25.50
N LYS A 50 0.82 -23.04 25.23
CA LYS A 50 0.65 -23.68 23.89
C LYS A 50 -0.36 -22.98 22.99
N VAL A 51 -0.97 -21.86 23.41
CA VAL A 51 -1.93 -21.15 22.56
C VAL A 51 -1.19 -20.48 21.42
N LYS A 52 -1.67 -20.77 20.20
CA LYS A 52 -1.15 -20.25 18.93
C LYS A 52 -2.12 -19.22 18.33
N LEU A 53 -1.60 -18.41 17.42
CA LEU A 53 -2.35 -17.37 16.71
C LEU A 53 -2.15 -17.50 15.20
N TYR A 54 -3.24 -17.43 14.46
CA TYR A 54 -3.24 -17.04 13.06
C TYR A 54 -4.12 -15.80 12.91
N TRP A 55 -3.53 -14.68 12.51
CA TRP A 55 -4.25 -13.41 12.31
C TRP A 55 -4.10 -12.95 10.87
N LEU A 56 -5.20 -13.02 10.10
CA LEU A 56 -5.30 -12.51 8.75
C LEU A 56 -5.97 -11.15 8.77
N THR A 57 -5.26 -10.14 8.28
CA THR A 57 -5.82 -8.85 7.90
C THR A 57 -6.04 -8.86 6.39
N ALA A 58 -7.30 -8.73 5.96
CA ALA A 58 -7.65 -8.60 4.55
C ALA A 58 -7.87 -7.12 4.24
N ASP A 59 -6.80 -6.45 3.79
CA ASP A 59 -6.72 -4.99 3.60
C ASP A 59 -7.90 -4.46 2.76
N GLY A 60 -8.60 -3.48 3.30
CA GLY A 60 -9.74 -2.85 2.64
C GLY A 60 -11.00 -3.70 2.48
N LEU A 61 -11.07 -4.87 3.14
CA LEU A 61 -12.21 -5.78 3.01
C LEU A 61 -13.48 -5.17 3.59
N ARG A 62 -14.44 -4.93 2.72
CA ARG A 62 -15.74 -4.37 3.07
C ARG A 62 -16.70 -5.46 3.57
N ALA A 63 -17.52 -5.17 4.56
CA ALA A 63 -18.44 -6.15 5.16
C ALA A 63 -19.78 -5.54 5.63
N ASP A 64 -20.21 -4.43 5.03
CA ASP A 64 -21.45 -3.75 5.42
C ASP A 64 -22.71 -4.56 5.10
N LYS A 65 -23.73 -4.44 5.94
CA LYS A 65 -25.04 -5.11 5.76
C LYS A 65 -25.80 -4.68 4.50
N GLY A 66 -25.37 -3.61 3.84
CA GLY A 66 -26.00 -3.10 2.63
C GLY A 66 -25.56 -3.86 1.38
N LEU A 67 -24.50 -3.40 0.75
CA LEU A 67 -24.07 -3.90 -0.54
C LEU A 67 -23.13 -5.12 -0.42
N PHE A 68 -22.29 -5.18 0.62
CA PHE A 68 -21.26 -6.23 0.80
C PHE A 68 -21.52 -7.09 2.04
N ASP A 69 -22.70 -7.74 2.10
CA ASP A 69 -23.07 -8.57 3.25
C ASP A 69 -22.34 -9.93 3.25
N MET A 70 -21.06 -9.88 3.61
CA MET A 70 -20.17 -11.04 3.67
C MET A 70 -20.72 -12.14 4.59
N TYR A 71 -21.32 -11.75 5.72
CA TYR A 71 -21.87 -12.73 6.66
C TYR A 71 -23.08 -13.47 6.12
N LYS A 72 -23.94 -12.78 5.37
CA LYS A 72 -25.04 -13.40 4.63
C LYS A 72 -24.50 -14.34 3.55
N TRP A 73 -23.49 -13.94 2.78
CA TRP A 73 -22.87 -14.83 1.78
C TRP A 73 -22.25 -16.08 2.41
N ALA A 74 -21.67 -15.98 3.60
CA ALA A 74 -21.19 -17.12 4.36
C ALA A 74 -22.34 -18.05 4.78
N GLN A 75 -23.46 -17.51 5.27
CA GLN A 75 -24.66 -18.27 5.63
C GLN A 75 -25.30 -18.97 4.41
N GLU A 76 -25.24 -18.33 3.26
CA GLU A 76 -25.70 -18.89 1.97
C GLU A 76 -24.74 -19.97 1.39
N GLY A 77 -23.64 -20.28 2.08
CA GLY A 77 -22.65 -21.28 1.67
C GLY A 77 -21.65 -20.83 0.62
N LYS A 78 -21.65 -19.54 0.22
CA LYS A 78 -20.70 -18.99 -0.75
C LYS A 78 -19.28 -18.85 -0.19
N LEU A 79 -19.15 -18.75 1.15
CA LEU A 79 -17.90 -18.57 1.91
C LEU A 79 -17.85 -19.61 3.06
N PRO A 80 -17.60 -20.88 2.75
CA PRO A 80 -17.77 -21.99 3.70
C PRO A 80 -16.78 -21.99 4.86
N ASN A 81 -15.56 -21.44 4.69
CA ASN A 81 -14.56 -21.40 5.75
C ASN A 81 -14.82 -20.22 6.72
N ILE A 82 -15.25 -19.09 6.20
CA ILE A 82 -15.77 -17.97 7.01
C ILE A 82 -16.98 -18.44 7.82
N LYS A 83 -17.91 -19.18 7.22
CA LYS A 83 -19.04 -19.77 7.95
C LYS A 83 -18.59 -20.66 9.10
N LYS A 84 -17.57 -21.52 8.88
CA LYS A 84 -17.01 -22.37 9.92
C LYS A 84 -16.41 -21.56 11.06
N LEU A 85 -15.72 -20.44 10.77
CA LEU A 85 -15.18 -19.54 11.80
C LEU A 85 -16.31 -18.89 12.60
N MET A 86 -17.36 -18.38 11.94
CA MET A 86 -18.55 -17.84 12.59
C MET A 86 -19.19 -18.83 13.57
N ASP A 87 -19.37 -20.09 13.14
CA ASP A 87 -19.98 -21.13 13.97
C ASP A 87 -19.11 -21.55 15.17
N ARG A 88 -17.79 -21.46 15.00
CA ARG A 88 -16.81 -21.88 16.03
C ARG A 88 -16.36 -20.75 16.92
N GLY A 89 -16.76 -19.51 16.66
CA GLY A 89 -16.27 -18.32 17.34
C GLY A 89 -17.29 -17.21 17.50
N ALA A 90 -16.79 -16.00 17.62
CA ALA A 90 -17.56 -14.77 17.67
C ALA A 90 -17.28 -13.92 16.43
N TYR A 91 -18.29 -13.21 15.95
CA TYR A 91 -18.17 -12.37 14.74
C TYR A 91 -19.04 -11.12 14.84
N GLY A 92 -18.62 -10.09 14.13
CA GLY A 92 -19.31 -8.81 14.08
C GLY A 92 -18.51 -7.80 13.28
N TYR A 93 -18.69 -6.52 13.60
CA TYR A 93 -18.02 -5.43 12.90
C TYR A 93 -17.04 -4.74 13.83
N SER A 94 -16.00 -4.15 13.24
CA SER A 94 -15.00 -3.35 13.93
C SER A 94 -14.90 -1.96 13.30
N ILE A 95 -14.86 -0.93 14.15
CA ILE A 95 -14.80 0.47 13.76
C ILE A 95 -13.33 0.89 13.68
N PRO A 96 -12.84 1.36 12.52
CA PRO A 96 -11.48 1.88 12.40
C PRO A 96 -11.32 3.22 13.14
N GLU A 97 -10.07 3.63 13.37
CA GLU A 97 -9.76 4.95 13.89
C GLU A 97 -9.62 5.97 12.75
N PHE A 98 -9.93 7.23 13.04
CA PHE A 98 -9.76 8.32 12.08
C PHE A 98 -8.28 8.76 12.01
N PRO A 99 -7.76 9.10 10.81
CA PRO A 99 -8.34 8.91 9.48
C PRO A 99 -8.36 7.44 9.08
N THR A 100 -9.38 7.03 8.33
CA THR A 100 -9.61 5.65 7.92
C THR A 100 -8.69 5.22 6.79
N LEU A 101 -7.43 4.97 7.07
CA LEU A 101 -6.42 4.56 6.09
C LEU A 101 -5.48 3.47 6.64
N THR A 102 -4.78 2.78 5.75
CA THR A 102 -3.99 1.60 6.06
C THR A 102 -2.93 1.85 7.14
N SER A 103 -2.09 2.88 7.00
CA SER A 103 -0.92 3.04 7.87
C SER A 103 -1.29 3.22 9.36
N ASN A 104 -2.27 4.08 9.68
CA ASN A 104 -2.67 4.28 11.06
C ASN A 104 -3.50 3.11 11.60
N ASN A 105 -4.40 2.53 10.79
CA ASN A 105 -5.26 1.45 11.28
C ASN A 105 -4.55 0.09 11.41
N ILE A 106 -3.55 -0.21 10.59
CA ILE A 106 -2.64 -1.34 10.86
C ILE A 106 -1.86 -1.10 12.17
N ALA A 107 -1.35 0.11 12.38
CA ALA A 107 -0.70 0.43 13.66
C ALA A 107 -1.69 0.31 14.83
N THR A 108 -2.93 0.80 14.68
CA THR A 108 -4.00 0.67 15.67
C THR A 108 -4.32 -0.79 16.02
N LEU A 109 -4.53 -1.65 15.01
CA LEU A 109 -4.83 -3.07 15.20
C LEU A 109 -3.71 -3.77 15.98
N HIS A 110 -2.46 -3.50 15.60
CA HIS A 110 -1.31 -4.22 16.16
C HIS A 110 -0.69 -3.58 17.40
N THR A 111 -1.12 -2.38 17.82
CA THR A 111 -0.68 -1.78 19.08
C THR A 111 -1.80 -1.69 20.11
N GLY A 112 -3.07 -1.84 19.70
CA GLY A 112 -4.23 -1.66 20.57
C GLY A 112 -4.39 -0.23 21.07
N THR A 113 -3.91 0.76 20.29
CA THR A 113 -3.90 2.18 20.68
C THR A 113 -4.36 3.08 19.54
N THR A 114 -4.73 4.29 19.86
CA THR A 114 -5.03 5.34 18.88
C THR A 114 -3.74 5.98 18.32
N SER A 115 -3.85 6.75 17.25
CA SER A 115 -2.72 7.50 16.66
C SER A 115 -2.02 8.43 17.66
N LYS A 116 -2.73 8.90 18.69
CA LYS A 116 -2.16 9.70 19.78
C LYS A 116 -1.03 8.96 20.50
N VAL A 117 -1.17 7.67 20.72
CA VAL A 117 -0.19 6.84 21.43
C VAL A 117 0.82 6.24 20.46
N HIS A 118 0.39 5.55 19.39
CA HIS A 118 1.35 4.92 18.47
C HIS A 118 2.01 5.91 17.48
N GLY A 119 1.50 7.14 17.34
CA GLY A 119 2.14 8.21 16.59
C GLY A 119 1.96 8.18 15.07
N ILE A 120 1.28 7.21 14.50
CA ILE A 120 1.05 7.10 13.05
C ILE A 120 -0.30 7.72 12.71
N VAL A 121 -0.30 8.89 12.07
CA VAL A 121 -1.53 9.60 11.68
C VAL A 121 -1.88 9.40 10.21
N GLU A 122 -0.87 9.13 9.37
CA GLU A 122 -1.01 8.90 7.93
C GLU A 122 0.24 8.22 7.34
N ALA A 123 0.25 7.99 6.03
CA ALA A 123 1.38 7.39 5.33
C ALA A 123 2.58 8.34 5.21
N ALA A 124 2.34 9.64 5.02
CA ALA A 124 3.33 10.66 4.69
C ALA A 124 3.28 11.81 5.71
N ILE A 125 3.66 11.52 6.94
CA ILE A 125 3.52 12.42 8.10
C ILE A 125 4.46 13.62 7.98
N ARG A 126 3.94 14.81 8.26
CA ARG A 126 4.67 16.06 8.36
C ARG A 126 4.66 16.54 9.80
N ALA A 127 5.81 16.46 10.43
CA ALA A 127 5.98 16.92 11.80
C ALA A 127 6.39 18.41 11.83
N GLU A 128 6.06 19.08 12.92
CA GLU A 128 6.55 20.43 13.20
C GLU A 128 8.08 20.44 13.29
N GLY A 129 8.72 21.50 12.82
CA GLY A 129 10.19 21.64 12.76
C GLY A 129 10.83 21.11 11.47
N PHE A 130 10.03 20.68 10.48
CA PHE A 130 10.50 20.23 9.18
C PHE A 130 9.74 20.92 8.04
N PRO A 131 10.36 21.09 6.85
CA PRO A 131 9.67 21.65 5.69
C PRO A 131 8.44 20.83 5.28
N LEU A 132 7.35 21.50 4.95
CA LEU A 132 6.12 20.84 4.46
C LEU A 132 6.27 20.21 3.06
N GLU A 133 7.26 20.66 2.31
CA GLU A 133 7.53 20.19 0.94
C GLU A 133 7.71 18.67 0.85
N LYS A 134 8.28 18.07 1.90
CA LYS A 134 8.51 16.63 1.97
C LYS A 134 7.98 16.05 3.28
N PRO A 135 7.43 14.82 3.24
CA PRO A 135 7.14 14.12 4.49
C PRO A 135 8.40 13.94 5.33
N SER A 136 8.30 14.21 6.62
CA SER A 136 9.40 14.05 7.58
C SER A 136 9.44 12.64 8.19
N ILE A 137 8.29 11.95 8.22
CA ILE A 137 8.16 10.61 8.80
C ILE A 137 7.39 9.72 7.83
N ASN A 138 7.92 8.52 7.56
CA ASN A 138 7.19 7.49 6.80
C ASN A 138 6.29 6.69 7.76
N GLY A 139 4.98 6.85 7.65
CA GLY A 139 3.99 6.15 8.50
C GLY A 139 3.94 4.63 8.29
N PHE A 140 4.52 4.11 7.22
CA PHE A 140 4.68 2.68 6.99
C PHE A 140 6.00 2.11 7.53
N SER A 141 6.91 2.94 8.04
CA SER A 141 8.12 2.44 8.67
C SER A 141 7.83 1.93 10.07
N SER A 142 8.34 0.75 10.40
CA SER A 142 8.26 0.20 11.75
C SER A 142 8.88 1.13 12.80
N ALA A 143 10.00 1.79 12.44
CA ALA A 143 10.71 2.74 13.29
C ALA A 143 9.90 4.03 13.62
N SER A 144 8.79 4.26 12.93
CA SER A 144 7.96 5.46 13.15
C SER A 144 6.94 5.28 14.27
N LYS A 145 6.68 4.03 14.69
CA LYS A 145 5.80 3.71 15.82
C LYS A 145 6.46 4.08 17.15
N LYS A 146 5.68 4.65 18.05
CA LYS A 146 6.14 5.03 19.40
C LYS A 146 6.02 3.90 20.43
N VAL A 147 5.28 2.82 20.11
CA VAL A 147 5.01 1.68 21.01
C VAL A 147 5.13 0.35 20.27
N ALA A 148 5.38 -0.71 21.00
CA ALA A 148 5.62 -2.03 20.44
C ALA A 148 4.34 -2.65 19.80
N PRO A 149 4.44 -3.26 18.61
CA PRO A 149 3.33 -3.95 17.97
C PRO A 149 3.17 -5.39 18.46
N THR A 150 2.06 -6.05 18.08
CA THR A 150 1.70 -7.42 18.41
C THR A 150 2.87 -8.40 18.28
N TRP A 151 3.60 -8.37 17.16
CA TRP A 151 4.68 -9.32 16.92
C TRP A 151 5.83 -9.16 17.91
N SER A 152 6.23 -7.94 18.25
CA SER A 152 7.25 -7.66 19.26
C SER A 152 6.78 -8.02 20.67
N ILE A 153 5.49 -7.80 21.00
CA ILE A 153 4.89 -8.21 22.28
C ILE A 153 4.94 -9.74 22.42
N LEU A 154 4.55 -10.47 21.37
CA LEU A 154 4.50 -11.92 21.36
C LEU A 154 5.92 -12.53 21.42
N GLU A 155 6.89 -12.00 20.66
CA GLU A 155 8.29 -12.46 20.72
C GLU A 155 8.87 -12.25 22.12
N LYS A 156 8.64 -11.08 22.74
CA LYS A 156 9.06 -10.82 24.14
C LYS A 156 8.41 -11.76 25.15
N ALA A 157 7.21 -12.27 24.84
CA ALA A 157 6.54 -13.30 25.63
C ALA A 157 7.04 -14.74 25.31
N GLY A 158 8.12 -14.88 24.54
CA GLY A 158 8.74 -16.17 24.19
C GLY A 158 8.01 -16.93 23.08
N LYS A 159 7.15 -16.28 22.28
CA LYS A 159 6.46 -16.89 21.14
C LYS A 159 7.32 -16.82 19.88
N LYS A 160 7.35 -17.89 19.10
CA LYS A 160 7.92 -17.90 17.76
C LYS A 160 6.97 -17.20 16.79
N VAL A 161 7.38 -16.07 16.24
CA VAL A 161 6.50 -15.21 15.43
C VAL A 161 6.95 -15.17 13.97
N THR A 162 5.99 -15.21 13.05
CA THR A 162 6.18 -14.91 11.62
C THR A 162 5.22 -13.81 11.21
N VAL A 163 5.75 -12.78 10.53
CA VAL A 163 4.99 -11.67 9.96
C VAL A 163 5.10 -11.75 8.45
N LEU A 164 3.96 -11.77 7.76
CA LEU A 164 3.88 -11.89 6.30
C LEU A 164 3.13 -10.69 5.72
N SER A 165 3.81 -9.90 4.92
CA SER A 165 3.27 -8.77 4.14
C SER A 165 2.57 -7.68 4.96
N VAL A 166 2.77 -7.59 6.27
CA VAL A 166 2.09 -6.61 7.14
C VAL A 166 2.69 -5.21 6.95
N PRO A 167 1.89 -4.20 6.55
CA PRO A 167 2.38 -2.82 6.48
C PRO A 167 2.87 -2.33 7.86
N GLY A 168 3.95 -1.56 7.88
CA GLY A 168 4.54 -1.06 9.13
C GLY A 168 5.33 -2.10 9.94
N SER A 169 5.65 -3.28 9.36
CA SER A 169 6.53 -4.27 9.97
C SER A 169 7.99 -4.18 9.50
N THR A 170 8.34 -3.18 8.70
CA THR A 170 9.69 -3.02 8.15
C THR A 170 10.25 -1.61 8.40
N PRO A 171 11.58 -1.50 8.65
CA PRO A 171 12.56 -2.59 8.86
C PRO A 171 12.13 -3.61 9.92
N PRO A 172 12.61 -4.88 9.85
CA PRO A 172 12.22 -5.92 10.80
C PRO A 172 12.44 -5.53 12.26
N GLU A 173 11.46 -5.85 13.11
CA GLU A 173 11.49 -5.57 14.56
C GLU A 173 11.65 -6.86 15.39
N LEU A 174 11.56 -8.03 14.73
CA LEU A 174 11.78 -9.33 15.35
C LEU A 174 13.29 -9.66 15.38
N SER A 175 13.74 -10.21 16.51
CA SER A 175 15.14 -10.65 16.69
C SER A 175 15.35 -12.12 16.36
N GLU A 176 14.39 -12.96 16.68
CA GLU A 176 14.41 -14.41 16.48
C GLU A 176 13.29 -14.88 15.53
N GLY A 177 12.33 -14.02 15.25
CA GLY A 177 11.21 -14.32 14.38
C GLY A 177 11.51 -14.12 12.90
N VAL A 178 10.47 -14.26 12.07
CA VAL A 178 10.58 -14.11 10.61
C VAL A 178 9.73 -12.93 10.16
N THR A 179 10.32 -12.04 9.36
CA THR A 179 9.60 -10.95 8.67
C THR A 179 9.72 -11.13 7.17
N ILE A 180 8.57 -11.19 6.49
CA ILE A 180 8.49 -11.35 5.03
C ILE A 180 7.81 -10.12 4.47
N ARG A 181 8.52 -9.35 3.63
CA ARG A 181 8.02 -8.27 2.80
C ARG A 181 6.96 -7.36 3.47
N GLY A 182 7.35 -6.73 4.59
CA GLY A 182 6.52 -5.64 5.12
C GLY A 182 6.52 -4.47 4.14
N ARG A 183 5.33 -3.97 3.80
CA ARG A 183 5.15 -3.05 2.68
C ARG A 183 5.52 -1.62 3.03
N TRP A 184 6.06 -0.88 2.06
CA TRP A 184 6.31 0.57 2.06
C TRP A 184 7.19 1.10 3.19
N GLY A 185 7.82 0.21 3.97
CA GLY A 185 8.69 0.57 5.09
C GLY A 185 10.12 0.98 4.70
N ASN A 186 10.42 1.09 3.40
CA ASN A 186 11.75 1.38 2.87
C ASN A 186 12.81 0.33 3.28
N TRP A 187 12.43 -0.94 3.32
CA TRP A 187 13.34 -2.05 3.60
C TRP A 187 13.64 -2.85 2.35
N GLY A 188 14.88 -2.76 1.90
CA GLY A 188 15.39 -3.58 0.82
C GLY A 188 14.92 -3.19 -0.59
N PHE A 189 15.09 -4.09 -1.53
CA PHE A 189 14.79 -3.92 -2.94
C PHE A 189 13.42 -4.50 -3.29
N ASP A 190 12.52 -3.64 -3.69
CA ASP A 190 11.22 -4.01 -4.25
C ASP A 190 11.23 -3.76 -5.77
N ALA A 191 10.80 -4.76 -6.54
CA ALA A 191 10.74 -4.71 -7.99
C ALA A 191 9.27 -4.77 -8.45
N PRO A 192 8.56 -3.64 -8.45
CA PRO A 192 7.17 -3.60 -8.89
C PRO A 192 7.05 -3.95 -10.37
N ALA A 193 5.91 -4.53 -10.74
CA ALA A 193 5.58 -4.87 -12.10
C ALA A 193 5.52 -3.64 -13.02
N VAL A 194 5.93 -3.78 -14.28
CA VAL A 194 6.03 -2.69 -15.26
C VAL A 194 5.26 -3.03 -16.52
N ILE A 195 4.58 -2.04 -17.09
CA ILE A 195 4.02 -2.11 -18.44
C ILE A 195 4.98 -1.40 -19.41
N PHE A 196 5.29 -2.06 -20.50
CA PHE A 196 6.08 -1.50 -21.61
C PHE A 196 5.17 -1.24 -22.80
N GLU A 197 5.31 -0.04 -23.37
CA GLU A 197 4.57 0.44 -24.53
C GLU A 197 5.49 1.20 -25.47
N PRO A 198 5.26 1.20 -26.80
CA PRO A 198 6.03 2.03 -27.69
C PRO A 198 5.79 3.51 -27.44
N GLN A 199 6.79 4.34 -27.72
CA GLN A 199 6.73 5.79 -27.55
C GLN A 199 5.52 6.42 -28.28
N SER A 200 5.08 5.82 -29.40
CA SER A 200 3.90 6.26 -30.14
C SER A 200 2.59 6.23 -29.33
N ASN A 201 2.51 5.43 -28.26
CA ASN A 201 1.36 5.41 -27.35
C ASN A 201 1.39 6.57 -26.33
N TYR A 202 2.54 7.22 -26.13
CA TYR A 202 2.68 8.29 -25.12
C TYR A 202 1.72 9.45 -25.38
N GLU A 203 1.68 9.93 -26.62
CA GLU A 203 0.86 11.09 -26.99
C GLU A 203 -0.64 10.88 -26.71
N MET A 204 -1.13 9.64 -26.87
CA MET A 204 -2.52 9.30 -26.55
C MET A 204 -2.80 9.28 -25.05
N ARG A 205 -1.77 9.17 -24.21
CA ARG A 205 -1.90 8.92 -22.76
C ARG A 205 -1.36 10.03 -21.87
N LYS A 206 -0.58 10.97 -22.40
CA LYS A 206 0.02 12.05 -21.61
C LYS A 206 -0.98 12.85 -20.78
N ASN A 207 -2.22 12.99 -21.25
CA ASN A 207 -3.29 13.70 -20.56
C ASN A 207 -4.12 12.79 -19.63
N THR A 208 -3.75 11.52 -19.48
CA THR A 208 -4.50 10.55 -18.69
C THR A 208 -3.83 10.24 -17.36
N VAL A 209 -2.65 10.81 -17.10
CA VAL A 209 -1.88 10.61 -15.85
C VAL A 209 -2.35 11.64 -14.83
N GLU A 210 -2.87 11.17 -13.69
CA GLU A 210 -3.09 12.01 -12.51
C GLU A 210 -1.76 12.11 -11.77
N ASP A 211 -1.26 13.33 -11.50
CA ASP A 211 -0.03 13.53 -10.75
C ASP A 211 -0.28 13.51 -9.24
N PHE A 212 0.48 12.68 -8.52
CA PHE A 212 0.59 12.77 -7.08
C PHE A 212 1.70 13.74 -6.70
N TYR A 213 1.34 14.76 -5.97
CA TYR A 213 2.31 15.73 -5.51
C TYR A 213 3.32 15.16 -4.50
N PHE A 214 2.92 14.16 -3.71
CA PHE A 214 3.73 13.64 -2.59
C PHE A 214 3.94 12.12 -2.58
N SER A 215 3.76 11.43 -3.68
CA SER A 215 4.05 10.00 -3.72
C SER A 215 5.54 9.73 -3.52
N THR A 216 5.88 8.91 -2.53
CA THR A 216 7.22 8.37 -2.34
C THR A 216 7.50 7.18 -3.26
N LEU A 217 6.47 6.64 -3.91
CA LEU A 217 6.58 5.54 -4.85
C LEU A 217 6.96 6.05 -6.24
N GLU A 218 7.63 5.21 -7.02
CA GLU A 218 7.95 5.52 -8.40
C GLU A 218 6.68 5.79 -9.18
N LYS A 219 6.50 7.04 -9.62
CA LYS A 219 5.25 7.55 -10.17
C LYS A 219 4.79 6.85 -11.45
N ASN A 220 5.71 6.25 -12.19
CA ASN A 220 5.40 5.70 -13.48
C ASN A 220 5.94 4.28 -13.64
N LEU A 221 5.05 3.30 -13.45
CA LEU A 221 5.32 1.90 -13.73
C LEU A 221 4.96 1.52 -15.18
N THR A 222 4.60 2.49 -16.01
CA THR A 222 4.56 2.37 -17.48
C THR A 222 5.85 2.96 -18.03
N ARG A 223 6.55 2.21 -18.87
CA ARG A 223 7.74 2.66 -19.59
C ARG A 223 7.41 2.75 -21.07
N PHE A 224 7.59 3.94 -21.61
CA PHE A 224 7.53 4.14 -23.06
C PHE A 224 8.89 3.85 -23.65
N VAL A 225 8.92 2.97 -24.66
CA VAL A 225 10.13 2.42 -25.25
C VAL A 225 10.19 2.68 -26.75
N GLU A 226 11.39 2.80 -27.28
CA GLU A 226 11.60 2.91 -28.72
C GLU A 226 11.40 1.56 -29.39
N THR A 227 10.88 1.60 -30.62
CA THR A 227 10.82 0.48 -31.54
C THR A 227 11.70 0.76 -32.76
N LYS A 228 12.39 -0.25 -33.25
CA LYS A 228 13.23 -0.17 -34.44
C LYS A 228 13.18 -1.47 -35.24
N PRO A 229 13.64 -1.51 -36.51
CA PRO A 229 13.79 -2.75 -37.25
C PRO A 229 14.63 -3.76 -36.46
N ALA A 230 14.19 -5.01 -36.39
CA ALA A 230 14.89 -6.05 -35.67
C ALA A 230 16.22 -6.39 -36.36
N GLY A 231 17.26 -6.64 -35.55
CA GLY A 231 18.58 -7.01 -36.05
C GLY A 231 19.42 -7.76 -35.01
N GLY A 232 20.27 -8.66 -35.52
CA GLY A 232 21.17 -9.47 -34.68
C GLY A 232 20.47 -10.55 -33.85
N TRP A 233 19.30 -10.99 -34.27
CA TRP A 233 18.57 -12.08 -33.64
C TRP A 233 18.95 -13.43 -34.26
N GLU A 234 19.01 -14.44 -33.42
CA GLU A 234 19.17 -15.84 -33.80
C GLU A 234 17.95 -16.65 -33.32
N ASN A 235 17.64 -17.74 -34.01
CA ASN A 235 16.55 -18.67 -33.67
C ASN A 235 15.13 -18.02 -33.56
N THR A 236 14.88 -16.99 -34.36
CA THR A 236 13.57 -16.34 -34.39
C THR A 236 12.56 -17.12 -35.23
N ALA A 237 11.29 -16.88 -34.92
CA ALA A 237 10.18 -17.29 -35.79
C ALA A 237 10.23 -16.52 -37.12
N THR A 238 9.71 -17.14 -38.18
CA THR A 238 9.52 -16.48 -39.47
C THR A 238 8.53 -15.32 -39.32
N SER A 239 8.87 -14.17 -39.87
CA SER A 239 7.96 -13.02 -39.92
C SER A 239 7.59 -12.74 -41.35
N PHE A 240 6.29 -12.58 -41.62
CA PHE A 240 5.78 -12.27 -42.96
C PHE A 240 5.77 -10.75 -43.25
N SER A 241 5.89 -9.92 -42.22
CA SER A 241 6.21 -8.50 -42.31
C SER A 241 7.62 -8.23 -41.78
N LYS A 242 8.19 -7.06 -42.07
CA LYS A 242 9.52 -6.66 -41.57
C LYS A 242 9.46 -6.59 -40.03
N PRO A 243 10.14 -7.47 -39.29
CA PRO A 243 10.01 -7.51 -37.84
C PRO A 243 10.62 -6.26 -37.17
N ILE A 244 10.09 -5.91 -36.02
CA ILE A 244 10.57 -4.81 -35.18
C ILE A 244 11.02 -5.33 -33.82
N GLU A 245 11.91 -4.57 -33.17
CA GLU A 245 12.39 -4.91 -31.82
C GLU A 245 12.28 -3.75 -30.86
N SER A 246 12.24 -4.10 -29.58
CA SER A 246 12.32 -3.16 -28.47
C SER A 246 13.13 -3.77 -27.32
N ILE A 247 13.54 -2.91 -26.36
CA ILE A 247 14.24 -3.34 -25.16
C ILE A 247 13.46 -2.85 -23.94
N PHE A 248 13.07 -3.78 -23.08
CA PHE A 248 12.38 -3.52 -21.82
C PHE A 248 13.40 -3.45 -20.69
N LYS A 249 13.65 -2.25 -20.16
CA LYS A 249 14.60 -2.02 -19.07
C LYS A 249 13.87 -1.57 -17.82
N ALA A 250 14.00 -2.34 -16.74
CA ALA A 250 13.50 -1.99 -15.43
C ALA A 250 14.34 -2.68 -14.34
N HIS A 251 14.43 -2.05 -13.18
CA HIS A 251 15.09 -2.62 -11.99
C HIS A 251 16.51 -3.15 -12.24
N GLY A 252 17.24 -2.50 -13.16
CA GLY A 252 18.60 -2.94 -13.56
C GLY A 252 18.66 -4.13 -14.50
N GLY A 253 17.54 -4.80 -14.75
CA GLY A 253 17.43 -5.88 -15.73
C GLY A 253 17.01 -5.39 -17.11
N SER A 254 17.21 -6.24 -18.13
CA SER A 254 16.77 -5.97 -19.50
C SER A 254 16.22 -7.22 -20.18
N LEU A 255 15.20 -7.02 -21.01
CA LEU A 255 14.58 -8.07 -21.81
C LEU A 255 14.39 -7.53 -23.24
N HIS A 256 14.84 -8.27 -24.23
CA HIS A 256 14.64 -7.96 -25.64
C HIS A 256 13.31 -8.54 -26.12
N ALA A 257 12.55 -7.77 -26.88
CA ALA A 257 11.31 -8.17 -27.52
C ALA A 257 11.44 -8.08 -29.04
N TYR A 258 11.19 -9.19 -29.71
CA TYR A 258 11.08 -9.31 -31.17
C TYR A 258 9.62 -9.41 -31.52
N ILE A 259 9.06 -8.38 -32.13
CA ILE A 259 7.65 -8.29 -32.50
C ILE A 259 7.54 -8.63 -33.96
N TYR A 260 6.68 -9.60 -34.31
CA TYR A 260 6.62 -10.16 -35.63
C TYR A 260 5.20 -10.49 -36.07
N ASP A 261 5.05 -10.64 -37.36
CA ASP A 261 3.84 -11.03 -38.06
C ASP A 261 3.90 -12.53 -38.34
N SER A 262 3.03 -13.32 -37.70
CA SER A 262 3.05 -14.78 -37.82
C SER A 262 2.17 -15.31 -38.97
N THR A 263 1.49 -14.43 -39.71
CA THR A 263 0.49 -14.81 -40.74
C THR A 263 0.91 -14.43 -42.15
N ASP A 264 0.84 -15.38 -43.09
CA ASP A 264 1.13 -15.17 -44.51
C ASP A 264 -0.15 -14.76 -45.25
N ASP A 265 -0.59 -13.52 -45.01
CA ASP A 265 -1.81 -12.97 -45.62
C ASP A 265 -1.57 -11.76 -46.51
N HIS A 266 -0.28 -11.45 -46.80
CA HIS A 266 0.15 -10.31 -47.58
C HIS A 266 -0.26 -8.94 -47.01
N GLN A 267 -0.62 -8.88 -45.71
CA GLN A 267 -0.91 -7.65 -44.97
C GLN A 267 0.12 -7.48 -43.85
N ILE A 268 0.35 -6.23 -43.45
CA ILE A 268 1.14 -5.95 -42.26
C ILE A 268 0.24 -6.19 -41.05
N ASN A 269 0.51 -7.27 -40.28
CA ASN A 269 -0.34 -7.68 -39.19
C ASN A 269 0.51 -8.26 -38.04
N TYR A 270 1.15 -7.36 -37.25
CA TYR A 270 1.89 -7.79 -36.08
C TYR A 270 0.96 -8.40 -35.02
N ASP A 271 1.22 -9.65 -34.61
CA ASP A 271 0.34 -10.44 -33.73
C ASP A 271 1.10 -11.20 -32.63
N SER A 272 2.42 -11.24 -32.71
CA SER A 272 3.25 -12.11 -31.90
C SER A 272 4.52 -11.42 -31.40
N VAL A 273 5.04 -11.89 -30.24
CA VAL A 273 6.32 -11.44 -29.68
C VAL A 273 7.18 -12.61 -29.22
N GLN A 274 8.45 -12.58 -29.52
CA GLN A 274 9.46 -13.45 -28.90
C GLN A 274 10.33 -12.64 -27.91
N LEU A 275 10.64 -13.26 -26.80
CA LEU A 275 11.41 -12.65 -25.70
C LEU A 275 12.77 -13.33 -25.55
N SER A 276 13.80 -12.53 -25.28
CA SER A 276 15.17 -13.00 -25.08
C SER A 276 15.95 -12.03 -24.17
N THR A 277 16.95 -12.53 -23.45
CA THR A 277 17.92 -11.68 -22.73
C THR A 277 19.16 -11.38 -23.54
N ASP A 278 19.46 -12.17 -24.58
CA ASP A 278 20.71 -12.14 -25.35
C ASP A 278 20.50 -12.06 -26.88
N LYS A 279 19.25 -12.05 -27.35
CA LYS A 279 18.83 -12.16 -28.76
C LYS A 279 19.16 -13.49 -29.43
N LYS A 280 19.68 -14.48 -28.70
CA LYS A 280 20.07 -15.79 -29.22
C LYS A 280 19.18 -16.90 -28.72
N SER A 281 18.87 -16.83 -27.42
CA SER A 281 18.05 -17.83 -26.74
C SER A 281 16.62 -17.31 -26.57
N VAL A 282 15.67 -17.94 -27.23
CA VAL A 282 14.26 -17.58 -27.09
C VAL A 282 13.72 -18.11 -25.76
N ILE A 283 13.28 -17.20 -24.89
CA ILE A 283 12.69 -17.51 -23.58
C ILE A 283 11.22 -17.91 -23.75
N ALA A 284 10.49 -17.14 -24.55
CA ALA A 284 9.07 -17.37 -24.81
C ALA A 284 8.67 -16.77 -26.16
N SER A 285 7.67 -17.40 -26.79
CA SER A 285 6.93 -16.86 -27.94
C SER A 285 5.48 -16.72 -27.50
N LEU A 286 4.91 -15.52 -27.60
CA LEU A 286 3.62 -15.16 -27.01
C LEU A 286 2.76 -14.40 -28.03
N ARG A 287 1.47 -14.61 -27.95
CA ARG A 287 0.41 -13.84 -28.64
C ARG A 287 -0.36 -12.98 -27.63
N GLU A 288 -1.22 -12.12 -28.17
CA GLU A 288 -2.15 -11.36 -27.36
C GLU A 288 -2.93 -12.32 -26.44
N GLY A 289 -3.03 -11.94 -25.19
CA GLY A 289 -3.75 -12.73 -24.21
C GLY A 289 -2.94 -13.81 -23.50
N GLU A 290 -1.68 -14.03 -23.82
CA GLU A 290 -0.86 -15.10 -23.27
C GLU A 290 0.10 -14.62 -22.18
N TRP A 291 0.38 -15.52 -21.21
CA TRP A 291 1.43 -15.43 -20.21
C TRP A 291 2.61 -16.33 -20.57
N SER A 292 3.84 -15.85 -20.38
CA SER A 292 4.98 -16.74 -20.35
C SER A 292 4.98 -17.64 -19.11
N ASN A 293 5.84 -18.67 -19.09
CA ASN A 293 6.27 -19.25 -17.81
C ASN A 293 7.13 -18.25 -17.03
N TRP A 294 7.37 -18.51 -15.74
CA TRP A 294 8.39 -17.81 -14.98
C TRP A 294 9.77 -18.19 -15.50
N PHE A 295 10.65 -17.20 -15.68
CA PHE A 295 12.01 -17.41 -16.15
C PHE A 295 12.99 -16.58 -15.31
N PRO A 296 14.26 -17.03 -15.18
CA PRO A 296 15.30 -16.29 -14.47
C PRO A 296 15.59 -14.94 -15.15
N LEU A 297 15.75 -13.90 -14.34
CA LEU A 297 16.15 -12.58 -14.78
C LEU A 297 16.99 -11.90 -13.71
N GLU A 298 18.21 -11.47 -14.09
CA GLU A 298 19.07 -10.69 -13.21
C GLU A 298 18.57 -9.25 -13.14
N LEU A 299 18.35 -8.77 -11.92
CA LEU A 299 18.02 -7.39 -11.57
C LEU A 299 19.23 -6.75 -10.87
N ALA A 300 19.14 -5.47 -10.50
CA ALA A 300 20.19 -4.80 -9.76
C ALA A 300 19.62 -3.91 -8.64
N TYR A 301 20.24 -4.00 -7.47
CA TYR A 301 19.96 -3.14 -6.34
C TYR A 301 21.27 -2.53 -5.80
N ASN A 302 21.33 -1.19 -5.78
CA ASN A 302 22.55 -0.45 -5.37
C ASN A 302 23.82 -0.96 -6.06
N GLY A 303 23.73 -1.26 -7.39
CA GLY A 303 24.84 -1.76 -8.20
C GLY A 303 25.21 -3.24 -7.95
N LYS A 304 24.47 -3.96 -7.10
CA LYS A 304 24.66 -5.39 -6.84
C LYS A 304 23.64 -6.22 -7.63
N PRO A 305 24.03 -7.35 -8.24
CA PRO A 305 23.08 -8.23 -8.91
C PRO A 305 22.12 -8.88 -7.91
N VAL A 306 20.87 -9.04 -8.34
CA VAL A 306 19.81 -9.72 -7.61
C VAL A 306 19.18 -10.73 -8.55
N SER A 307 19.42 -12.00 -8.32
CA SER A 307 18.75 -13.08 -9.06
C SER A 307 17.28 -13.08 -8.72
N SER A 308 16.43 -13.02 -9.75
CA SER A 308 14.98 -12.98 -9.63
C SER A 308 14.32 -13.84 -10.69
N LEU A 309 13.01 -13.92 -10.63
CA LEU A 309 12.18 -14.52 -11.66
C LEU A 309 11.27 -13.45 -12.25
N ALA A 310 11.07 -13.51 -13.56
CA ALA A 310 10.13 -12.66 -14.27
C ALA A 310 9.10 -13.48 -15.02
N ARG A 311 7.95 -12.85 -15.30
CA ARG A 311 6.87 -13.42 -16.12
C ARG A 311 6.27 -12.30 -16.96
N VAL A 312 5.94 -12.61 -18.20
CA VAL A 312 5.45 -11.62 -19.17
C VAL A 312 4.02 -11.95 -19.61
N ARG A 313 3.19 -10.91 -19.68
CA ARG A 313 1.84 -10.91 -20.23
C ARG A 313 1.78 -10.00 -21.44
N VAL A 314 1.38 -10.54 -22.58
CA VAL A 314 1.01 -9.71 -23.73
C VAL A 314 -0.44 -9.27 -23.53
N ILE A 315 -0.61 -8.00 -23.18
CA ILE A 315 -1.96 -7.42 -22.97
C ILE A 315 -2.60 -7.20 -24.33
N LYS A 316 -1.88 -6.55 -25.25
CA LYS A 316 -2.36 -6.21 -26.59
C LYS A 316 -1.21 -6.04 -27.56
N ILE A 317 -1.42 -6.44 -28.81
CA ILE A 317 -0.60 -6.13 -29.97
C ILE A 317 -1.55 -5.59 -31.04
N TRP A 318 -1.21 -4.43 -31.60
CA TRP A 318 -1.96 -3.87 -32.72
C TRP A 318 -1.29 -4.25 -34.04
N PRO A 319 -2.07 -4.40 -35.13
CA PRO A 319 -1.53 -4.77 -36.45
C PRO A 319 -0.40 -3.84 -36.95
N ASP A 320 -0.36 -2.59 -36.51
CA ASP A 320 0.67 -1.60 -36.85
C ASP A 320 1.98 -1.75 -36.03
N GLY A 321 2.10 -2.77 -35.21
CA GLY A 321 3.28 -3.08 -34.39
C GLY A 321 3.33 -2.35 -33.04
N ARG A 322 2.31 -1.56 -32.68
CA ARG A 322 2.17 -1.08 -31.32
C ARG A 322 1.84 -2.25 -30.39
N PHE A 323 2.26 -2.15 -29.15
CA PHE A 323 2.04 -3.19 -28.16
C PHE A 323 1.80 -2.61 -26.77
N ARG A 324 1.29 -3.47 -25.91
CA ARG A 324 1.16 -3.24 -24.47
C ARG A 324 1.53 -4.54 -23.77
N ILE A 325 2.67 -4.55 -23.12
CA ILE A 325 3.27 -5.77 -22.53
C ILE A 325 3.58 -5.51 -21.06
N ARG A 326 3.09 -6.41 -20.20
CA ARG A 326 3.31 -6.36 -18.76
C ARG A 326 4.36 -7.36 -18.35
N VAL A 327 5.30 -6.91 -17.53
CA VAL A 327 6.33 -7.75 -16.92
C VAL A 327 6.11 -7.76 -15.41
N LEU A 328 5.86 -8.94 -14.87
CA LEU A 328 5.84 -9.22 -13.43
C LEU A 328 7.22 -9.70 -12.99
N TYR A 329 7.60 -9.27 -11.80
CA TYR A 329 8.80 -9.75 -11.11
C TYR A 329 8.38 -10.51 -9.86
N ASN A 330 9.18 -11.49 -9.43
CA ASN A 330 8.97 -12.14 -8.14
C ASN A 330 9.09 -11.08 -7.03
N SER A 331 8.00 -10.89 -6.28
CA SER A 331 7.94 -9.95 -5.15
C SER A 331 8.71 -10.42 -3.92
N LEU A 332 9.49 -11.53 -4.01
CA LEU A 332 10.39 -11.98 -2.96
C LEU A 332 11.83 -12.00 -3.45
N ASN A 333 12.72 -11.53 -2.62
CA ASN A 333 14.15 -11.66 -2.75
C ASN A 333 14.81 -11.56 -1.37
N SER A 334 16.12 -11.81 -1.31
CA SER A 334 16.89 -11.82 -0.05
C SER A 334 16.91 -10.47 0.70
N TYR A 335 16.50 -9.38 0.08
CA TYR A 335 16.42 -8.07 0.72
C TYR A 335 15.03 -7.80 1.35
N LEU A 336 14.05 -8.65 1.12
CA LEU A 336 12.67 -8.47 1.58
C LEU A 336 12.21 -9.59 2.54
N VAL A 337 13.14 -10.40 3.04
CA VAL A 337 12.87 -11.46 4.00
C VAL A 337 13.98 -11.48 5.05
N GLU A 338 13.60 -11.54 6.31
CA GLU A 338 14.52 -11.73 7.43
C GLU A 338 14.14 -13.01 8.18
N PRO A 339 14.99 -14.04 8.26
CA PRO A 339 16.35 -14.12 7.64
C PRO A 339 16.32 -14.29 6.11
N PRO A 340 17.32 -13.74 5.38
CA PRO A 340 17.31 -13.65 3.91
C PRO A 340 17.21 -14.99 3.16
N SER A 341 17.74 -16.08 3.72
CA SER A 341 17.70 -17.43 3.14
C SER A 341 16.30 -17.97 2.90
N LEU A 342 15.31 -17.49 3.65
CA LEU A 342 13.91 -17.94 3.53
C LEU A 342 13.22 -17.43 2.26
N ALA A 343 13.77 -16.40 1.59
CA ALA A 343 13.23 -15.91 0.33
C ALA A 343 13.34 -16.99 -0.78
N GLU A 344 14.48 -17.66 -0.87
CA GLU A 344 14.70 -18.74 -1.82
C GLU A 344 13.87 -19.98 -1.45
N GLU A 345 13.83 -20.35 -0.17
CA GLU A 345 13.01 -21.46 0.33
C GLU A 345 11.54 -21.29 -0.04
N LEU A 346 10.97 -20.11 0.19
CA LEU A 346 9.57 -19.80 -0.18
C LEU A 346 9.38 -19.83 -1.70
N THR A 347 10.30 -19.26 -2.47
CA THR A 347 10.21 -19.26 -3.93
C THR A 347 10.22 -20.68 -4.50
N GLN A 348 11.05 -21.59 -3.95
CA GLN A 348 11.12 -22.98 -4.39
C GLN A 348 9.92 -23.82 -3.99
N ASN A 349 9.39 -23.63 -2.78
CA ASN A 349 8.34 -24.50 -2.22
C ASN A 349 6.92 -23.96 -2.39
N VAL A 350 6.76 -22.64 -2.51
CA VAL A 350 5.46 -21.95 -2.67
C VAL A 350 5.29 -21.44 -4.09
N GLY A 351 6.37 -20.96 -4.67
CA GLY A 351 6.44 -20.32 -5.99
C GLY A 351 6.77 -18.83 -5.89
N PRO A 352 7.00 -18.17 -7.04
CA PRO A 352 7.22 -16.74 -7.10
C PRO A 352 6.01 -15.98 -6.54
N MET A 353 6.28 -15.02 -5.68
CA MET A 353 5.23 -14.18 -5.08
C MET A 353 4.75 -13.14 -6.08
N VAL A 354 3.45 -13.11 -6.30
CA VAL A 354 2.76 -11.98 -6.91
C VAL A 354 1.99 -11.27 -5.81
N ASP A 355 2.48 -10.14 -5.38
CA ASP A 355 1.74 -9.29 -4.47
C ASP A 355 0.98 -8.25 -5.30
N PHE A 356 -0.36 -8.33 -5.28
CA PHE A 356 -1.23 -7.47 -6.06
C PHE A 356 -1.07 -5.97 -5.76
N LEU A 357 -0.35 -5.64 -4.70
CA LEU A 357 0.07 -4.29 -4.37
C LEU A 357 0.89 -3.63 -5.50
N ASP A 358 1.75 -4.39 -6.17
CA ASP A 358 2.61 -3.88 -7.24
C ASP A 358 1.81 -3.37 -8.44
N ASN A 359 0.53 -3.61 -8.43
CA ASN A 359 -0.43 -3.25 -9.45
C ASN A 359 -1.13 -1.94 -9.22
N CYS A 360 -0.81 -1.14 -8.33
CA CYS A 360 -1.54 0.04 -7.92
C CYS A 360 -2.64 0.49 -8.91
N LEU A 361 -3.81 -0.09 -8.76
CA LEU A 361 -5.02 0.23 -9.57
C LEU A 361 -5.71 1.49 -9.07
N CYS A 362 -5.20 2.03 -7.97
CA CYS A 362 -5.79 3.17 -7.29
C CYS A 362 -4.92 4.40 -7.41
N LEU A 363 -5.57 5.53 -7.34
CA LEU A 363 -5.01 6.74 -6.79
C LEU A 363 -3.83 7.34 -7.55
N GLY A 364 -3.95 7.52 -8.90
CA GLY A 364 -3.03 8.39 -9.63
C GLY A 364 -1.56 8.01 -9.60
N MET A 365 -1.22 6.80 -9.21
CA MET A 365 -0.02 6.21 -9.75
C MET A 365 -0.28 5.92 -11.21
N ALA A 366 0.71 6.11 -12.06
CA ALA A 366 0.54 6.06 -13.49
C ALA A 366 -0.36 4.91 -13.91
N PRO A 367 -1.27 5.14 -14.83
CA PRO A 367 -2.28 4.17 -15.20
C PRO A 367 -1.62 2.91 -15.72
N GLN A 368 -1.63 1.86 -14.94
CA GLN A 368 -1.12 0.57 -15.37
C GLN A 368 -2.27 -0.23 -15.99
N LEU A 369 -3.04 -0.92 -15.18
CA LEU A 369 -4.12 -1.79 -15.63
C LEU A 369 -5.49 -1.10 -15.56
N ILE A 370 -5.59 0.13 -16.01
CA ILE A 370 -6.84 0.92 -15.99
C ILE A 370 -7.14 1.65 -17.30
N VAL A 371 -6.35 1.44 -18.34
CA VAL A 371 -6.43 2.19 -19.59
C VAL A 371 -7.30 1.47 -20.60
N GLU A 372 -6.93 0.23 -20.94
CA GLU A 372 -7.60 -0.57 -21.94
C GLU A 372 -8.63 -1.53 -21.30
N PRO A 373 -9.68 -1.93 -21.99
CA PRO A 373 -10.65 -2.92 -21.49
C PRO A 373 -10.01 -4.24 -21.05
N GLU A 374 -8.96 -4.67 -21.76
CA GLU A 374 -8.20 -5.90 -21.50
C GLU A 374 -7.45 -5.86 -20.16
N ASP A 375 -7.16 -4.66 -19.65
CA ASP A 375 -6.47 -4.46 -18.38
C ASP A 375 -7.24 -5.05 -17.20
N LYS A 376 -8.58 -5.00 -17.22
CA LYS A 376 -9.41 -5.60 -16.17
C LYS A 376 -9.15 -7.10 -16.03
N LYS A 377 -9.05 -7.80 -17.17
CA LYS A 377 -8.77 -9.25 -17.19
C LYS A 377 -7.39 -9.54 -16.59
N VAL A 378 -6.37 -8.77 -16.98
CA VAL A 378 -5.00 -8.92 -16.46
C VAL A 378 -4.96 -8.64 -14.96
N ALA A 379 -5.64 -7.57 -14.50
CA ALA A 379 -5.75 -7.25 -13.08
C ALA A 379 -6.38 -8.40 -12.27
N LEU A 380 -7.43 -9.02 -12.78
CA LEU A 380 -8.07 -10.17 -12.12
C LEU A 380 -7.18 -11.42 -12.15
N GLU A 381 -6.44 -11.67 -13.24
CA GLU A 381 -5.46 -12.75 -13.34
C GLU A 381 -4.36 -12.60 -12.28
N GLU A 382 -3.81 -11.37 -12.09
CA GLU A 382 -2.81 -11.10 -11.07
C GLU A 382 -3.38 -11.20 -9.64
N ALA A 383 -4.61 -10.73 -9.43
CA ALA A 383 -5.32 -10.93 -8.16
C ALA A 383 -5.44 -12.42 -7.80
N ARG A 384 -5.78 -13.28 -8.78
CA ARG A 384 -5.83 -14.75 -8.60
C ARG A 384 -4.46 -15.35 -8.26
N MET A 385 -3.39 -14.84 -8.86
CA MET A 385 -2.04 -15.25 -8.50
C MET A 385 -1.72 -14.88 -7.06
N SER A 386 -2.08 -13.67 -6.62
CA SER A 386 -1.84 -13.18 -5.27
C SER A 386 -2.54 -14.04 -4.21
N TRP A 387 -3.87 -14.23 -4.27
CA TRP A 387 -4.53 -15.04 -3.24
C TRP A 387 -4.15 -16.53 -3.30
N THR A 388 -3.78 -17.04 -4.48
CA THR A 388 -3.27 -18.41 -4.61
C THR A 388 -1.91 -18.54 -3.92
N TRP A 389 -1.04 -17.55 -4.05
CA TRP A 389 0.26 -17.52 -3.40
C TRP A 389 0.09 -17.42 -1.87
N HIS A 390 -0.69 -16.45 -1.37
CA HIS A 390 -0.95 -16.27 0.07
C HIS A 390 -1.51 -17.54 0.72
N LYS A 391 -2.49 -18.18 0.07
CA LYS A 391 -3.02 -19.48 0.53
C LYS A 391 -1.92 -20.53 0.68
N LYS A 392 -1.05 -20.69 -0.35
CA LYS A 392 0.05 -21.66 -0.31
C LYS A 392 1.10 -21.30 0.72
N ALA A 393 1.44 -20.01 0.84
CA ALA A 393 2.42 -19.52 1.79
C ALA A 393 1.96 -19.73 3.24
N ALA A 394 0.71 -19.35 3.57
CA ALA A 394 0.14 -19.62 4.88
C ALA A 394 0.18 -21.11 5.23
N GLY A 395 -0.23 -21.97 4.28
CA GLY A 395 -0.17 -23.43 4.46
C GLY A 395 1.24 -23.95 4.70
N TYR A 396 2.21 -23.50 3.91
CA TYR A 396 3.62 -23.90 4.04
C TYR A 396 4.22 -23.43 5.37
N ILE A 397 4.03 -22.16 5.72
CA ILE A 397 4.55 -21.58 6.96
C ILE A 397 3.99 -22.32 8.19
N LEU A 398 2.68 -22.53 8.24
CA LEU A 398 2.02 -23.23 9.35
C LEU A 398 2.45 -24.70 9.47
N ASP A 399 2.75 -25.36 8.34
CA ASP A 399 3.14 -26.77 8.33
C ASP A 399 4.63 -26.98 8.58
N LYS A 400 5.51 -26.18 7.98
CA LYS A 400 6.97 -26.37 7.99
C LYS A 400 7.65 -25.57 9.07
N TRP A 401 7.36 -24.27 9.17
CA TRP A 401 7.98 -23.41 10.17
C TRP A 401 7.32 -23.50 11.54
N LYS A 402 6.01 -23.81 11.56
CA LYS A 402 5.21 -24.02 12.77
C LYS A 402 5.38 -22.91 13.81
N PRO A 403 5.16 -21.64 13.43
CA PRO A 403 5.24 -20.55 14.39
C PRO A 403 4.15 -20.66 15.45
N ASP A 404 4.38 -20.04 16.62
CA ASP A 404 3.33 -19.83 17.61
C ASP A 404 2.35 -18.74 17.19
N ALA A 405 2.80 -17.78 16.35
CA ALA A 405 1.97 -16.77 15.76
C ALA A 405 2.36 -16.52 14.29
N LEU A 406 1.38 -16.60 13.40
CA LEU A 406 1.47 -16.08 12.02
C LEU A 406 0.52 -14.88 11.90
N ILE A 407 1.09 -13.71 11.58
CA ILE A 407 0.38 -12.46 11.33
C ILE A 407 0.56 -12.15 9.86
N GLU A 408 -0.54 -12.10 9.13
CA GLU A 408 -0.55 -11.99 7.67
C GLU A 408 -1.43 -10.84 7.22
N ASP A 409 -0.97 -10.06 6.25
CA ASP A 409 -1.77 -9.09 5.53
C ASP A 409 -1.96 -9.50 4.07
N PHE A 410 -3.18 -9.31 3.56
CA PHE A 410 -3.57 -9.64 2.19
C PHE A 410 -4.22 -8.44 1.53
N TYR A 411 -3.51 -7.79 0.62
CA TYR A 411 -3.84 -6.45 0.10
C TYR A 411 -4.84 -6.43 -1.08
N THR A 412 -5.12 -7.56 -1.71
CA THR A 412 -5.94 -7.63 -2.92
C THR A 412 -7.34 -7.02 -2.80
N PRO A 413 -8.09 -7.17 -1.67
CA PRO A 413 -9.42 -6.58 -1.55
C PRO A 413 -9.41 -5.06 -1.72
N ASN A 414 -8.47 -4.36 -1.08
CA ASN A 414 -8.32 -2.91 -1.24
C ASN A 414 -8.07 -2.52 -2.70
N GLN A 415 -7.13 -3.19 -3.37
CA GLN A 415 -6.80 -2.87 -4.76
C GLN A 415 -7.98 -3.06 -5.72
N MET A 416 -8.74 -4.13 -5.55
CA MET A 416 -9.92 -4.36 -6.37
C MET A 416 -11.01 -3.31 -6.11
N LEU A 417 -11.35 -3.06 -4.84
CA LEU A 417 -12.47 -2.20 -4.48
C LEU A 417 -12.20 -0.70 -4.74
N VAL A 418 -10.96 -0.23 -4.61
CA VAL A 418 -10.63 1.17 -4.95
C VAL A 418 -10.43 1.40 -6.45
N SER A 419 -10.26 0.36 -7.26
CA SER A 419 -10.02 0.49 -8.70
C SER A 419 -11.21 1.08 -9.45
N LYS A 420 -11.02 1.36 -10.75
CA LYS A 420 -12.12 1.81 -11.61
C LYS A 420 -13.07 0.68 -12.02
N TRP A 421 -12.68 -0.61 -11.85
CA TRP A 421 -13.33 -1.73 -12.52
C TRP A 421 -14.55 -2.28 -11.81
N TRP A 422 -14.52 -2.41 -10.47
CA TRP A 422 -15.47 -3.27 -9.75
C TRP A 422 -16.49 -2.50 -8.91
N LEU A 423 -16.06 -1.76 -7.87
CA LEU A 423 -17.01 -1.14 -6.93
C LEU A 423 -17.99 -0.20 -7.64
N GLY A 424 -17.49 0.65 -8.53
CA GLY A 424 -18.36 1.58 -9.27
C GLY A 424 -19.33 0.91 -10.23
N ALA A 425 -19.03 -0.31 -10.69
CA ALA A 425 -19.93 -1.07 -11.56
C ALA A 425 -21.07 -1.74 -10.79
N VAL A 426 -20.88 -2.03 -9.50
CA VAL A 426 -21.88 -2.70 -8.66
C VAL A 426 -22.64 -1.75 -7.75
N ASP A 427 -22.26 -0.49 -7.67
CA ASP A 427 -22.90 0.52 -6.85
C ASP A 427 -24.17 1.07 -7.53
N PRO A 428 -25.39 0.77 -7.01
CA PRO A 428 -26.64 1.21 -7.62
C PRO A 428 -26.88 2.71 -7.53
N ASN A 429 -26.14 3.42 -6.67
CA ASN A 429 -26.25 4.87 -6.52
C ASN A 429 -25.37 5.65 -7.50
N ARG A 430 -24.53 4.94 -8.27
CA ARG A 430 -23.63 5.58 -9.23
C ARG A 430 -24.36 5.93 -10.53
N ALA A 431 -24.12 7.14 -11.03
CA ALA A 431 -24.63 7.55 -12.34
C ALA A 431 -24.16 6.57 -13.43
N GLY A 432 -25.10 6.10 -14.26
CA GLY A 432 -24.80 5.11 -15.32
C GLY A 432 -24.73 3.66 -14.83
N TYR A 433 -25.23 3.35 -13.63
CA TYR A 433 -25.36 1.98 -13.16
C TYR A 433 -26.14 1.11 -14.16
N ASP A 434 -25.59 -0.08 -14.46
CA ASP A 434 -26.18 -1.06 -15.37
C ASP A 434 -26.25 -2.41 -14.63
N PRO A 435 -27.47 -2.92 -14.35
CA PRO A 435 -27.64 -4.19 -13.62
C PRO A 435 -26.97 -5.39 -14.27
N THR A 436 -26.90 -5.44 -15.62
CA THR A 436 -26.26 -6.54 -16.34
C THR A 436 -24.77 -6.55 -16.12
N LYS A 437 -24.11 -5.40 -16.29
CA LYS A 437 -22.69 -5.23 -15.99
C LYS A 437 -22.38 -5.43 -14.52
N ALA A 438 -23.27 -5.00 -13.63
CA ALA A 438 -23.13 -5.24 -12.19
C ALA A 438 -23.10 -6.74 -11.87
N GLN A 439 -23.95 -7.56 -12.51
CA GLN A 439 -23.96 -9.01 -12.28
C GLN A 439 -22.64 -9.68 -12.67
N GLU A 440 -21.99 -9.26 -13.75
CA GLU A 440 -20.67 -9.77 -14.14
C GLU A 440 -19.59 -9.35 -13.13
N ASN A 441 -19.60 -8.09 -12.70
CA ASN A 441 -18.64 -7.59 -11.73
C ASN A 441 -18.82 -8.22 -10.35
N TRP A 442 -20.05 -8.58 -9.97
CA TRP A 442 -20.31 -9.31 -8.74
C TRP A 442 -19.66 -10.71 -8.72
N LYS A 443 -19.52 -11.38 -9.88
CA LYS A 443 -18.80 -12.65 -9.97
C LYS A 443 -17.32 -12.46 -9.59
N ASP A 444 -16.68 -11.45 -10.14
CA ASP A 444 -15.27 -11.15 -9.85
C ASP A 444 -15.07 -10.77 -8.36
N ILE A 445 -15.97 -9.93 -7.82
CA ILE A 445 -15.95 -9.54 -6.40
C ILE A 445 -16.15 -10.77 -5.50
N LEU A 446 -17.14 -11.61 -5.78
CA LEU A 446 -17.37 -12.83 -5.00
C LEU A 446 -16.16 -13.76 -5.06
N GLU A 447 -15.52 -13.90 -6.22
CA GLU A 447 -14.29 -14.68 -6.37
C GLU A 447 -13.15 -14.15 -5.48
N MET A 448 -13.02 -12.84 -5.34
CA MET A 448 -12.05 -12.23 -4.42
C MET A 448 -12.36 -12.61 -2.96
N TYR A 449 -13.62 -12.54 -2.52
CA TYR A 449 -14.02 -12.98 -1.17
C TYR A 449 -13.78 -14.48 -0.98
N GLN A 450 -14.00 -15.31 -2.02
CA GLN A 450 -13.66 -16.73 -2.00
C GLN A 450 -12.14 -16.95 -1.91
N GLY A 451 -11.33 -16.05 -2.46
CA GLY A 451 -9.88 -16.02 -2.27
C GLY A 451 -9.52 -15.86 -0.79
N VAL A 452 -10.10 -14.86 -0.10
CA VAL A 452 -9.94 -14.67 1.35
C VAL A 452 -10.41 -15.91 2.13
N ASP A 453 -11.58 -16.43 1.79
CA ASP A 453 -12.15 -17.66 2.39
C ASP A 453 -11.22 -18.87 2.23
N ALA A 454 -10.54 -18.98 1.07
CA ALA A 454 -9.61 -20.08 0.79
C ALA A 454 -8.30 -19.96 1.58
N ILE A 455 -7.78 -18.74 1.82
CA ILE A 455 -6.62 -18.49 2.68
C ILE A 455 -6.95 -18.94 4.12
N LEU A 456 -8.10 -18.50 4.65
CA LEU A 456 -8.60 -18.93 5.96
C LEU A 456 -8.84 -20.45 6.02
N GLY A 457 -9.32 -21.04 4.93
CA GLY A 457 -9.54 -22.46 4.82
C GLY A 457 -8.24 -23.27 4.99
N GLU A 458 -7.12 -22.76 4.52
CA GLU A 458 -5.83 -23.41 4.71
C GLU A 458 -5.37 -23.31 6.18
N ALA A 459 -5.53 -22.15 6.79
CA ALA A 459 -5.26 -21.99 8.22
C ALA A 459 -6.13 -22.92 9.10
N LEU A 460 -7.44 -23.04 8.76
CA LEU A 460 -8.35 -23.93 9.45
C LEU A 460 -7.98 -25.42 9.36
N LYS A 461 -7.36 -25.85 8.25
CA LYS A 461 -6.85 -27.22 8.10
C LYS A 461 -5.62 -27.50 8.95
N LYS A 462 -4.77 -26.47 9.17
CA LYS A 462 -3.52 -26.59 9.93
C LYS A 462 -3.70 -26.26 11.41
N ALA A 463 -4.80 -25.59 11.77
CA ALA A 463 -5.13 -25.24 13.14
C ALA A 463 -5.41 -26.47 14.00
N ASP A 464 -4.78 -26.50 15.17
CA ASP A 464 -5.11 -27.44 16.25
C ASP A 464 -6.11 -26.81 17.24
N LYS A 465 -6.48 -27.57 18.28
CA LYS A 465 -7.40 -27.10 19.33
C LYS A 465 -6.89 -25.91 20.15
N ASN A 466 -5.60 -25.59 20.03
CA ASN A 466 -4.95 -24.50 20.76
C ASN A 466 -4.77 -23.26 19.88
N THR A 467 -5.22 -23.27 18.63
CA THR A 467 -5.02 -22.17 17.69
C THR A 467 -6.20 -21.21 17.71
N ILE A 468 -5.93 -19.93 17.98
CA ILE A 468 -6.84 -18.81 17.73
C ILE A 468 -6.70 -18.40 16.28
N ILE A 469 -7.82 -18.27 15.57
CA ILE A 469 -7.86 -17.75 14.19
C ILE A 469 -8.65 -16.45 14.20
N VAL A 470 -8.09 -15.40 13.64
CA VAL A 470 -8.69 -14.07 13.51
C VAL A 470 -8.74 -13.67 12.03
N LEU A 471 -9.90 -13.20 11.59
CA LEU A 471 -10.05 -12.42 10.38
C LEU A 471 -10.43 -11.00 10.77
N SER A 472 -9.66 -10.04 10.30
CA SER A 472 -9.99 -8.61 10.40
C SER A 472 -9.62 -7.89 9.12
N ALA A 473 -9.93 -6.60 9.05
CA ALA A 473 -9.38 -5.65 8.10
C ALA A 473 -9.14 -4.34 8.84
N GLU A 474 -8.28 -3.50 8.31
CA GLU A 474 -7.93 -2.25 8.97
C GLU A 474 -8.87 -1.09 8.59
N HIS A 475 -9.57 -1.21 7.46
CA HIS A 475 -10.67 -0.35 7.00
C HIS A 475 -11.48 -1.08 5.93
N GLY A 476 -12.70 -0.61 5.65
CA GLY A 476 -13.46 -0.99 4.48
C GLY A 476 -13.15 -0.07 3.29
N THR A 477 -14.11 0.03 2.35
CA THR A 477 -13.96 0.86 1.14
C THR A 477 -15.29 1.57 0.84
N ALA A 478 -15.29 2.90 0.95
CA ALA A 478 -16.44 3.73 0.61
C ALA A 478 -16.51 3.99 -0.91
N PRO A 479 -17.70 4.22 -1.47
CA PRO A 479 -17.84 4.63 -2.86
C PRO A 479 -17.23 6.02 -3.08
N LEU A 480 -16.66 6.26 -4.27
CA LEU A 480 -16.07 7.54 -4.65
C LEU A 480 -16.77 8.09 -5.90
N TYR A 481 -17.42 9.23 -5.77
CA TYR A 481 -18.14 9.89 -6.86
C TYR A 481 -17.44 11.14 -7.38
N LYS A 482 -16.78 11.91 -6.50
CA LYS A 482 -16.11 13.16 -6.87
C LYS A 482 -14.78 13.37 -6.13
N ASN A 483 -13.80 13.94 -6.83
CA ASN A 483 -12.64 14.56 -6.21
C ASN A 483 -12.94 16.02 -5.93
N THR A 484 -12.43 16.54 -4.80
CA THR A 484 -12.48 17.95 -4.43
C THR A 484 -11.05 18.47 -4.28
N ARG A 485 -10.57 19.22 -5.25
CA ARG A 485 -9.21 19.77 -5.30
C ARG A 485 -9.11 21.02 -4.43
N LEU A 486 -8.84 20.84 -3.13
CA LEU A 486 -8.81 21.94 -2.15
C LEU A 486 -7.72 22.97 -2.46
N ASN A 487 -6.58 22.55 -2.99
CA ASN A 487 -5.51 23.48 -3.39
C ASN A 487 -5.92 24.41 -4.52
N ASN A 488 -6.79 23.96 -5.43
CA ASN A 488 -7.37 24.85 -6.45
C ASN A 488 -8.32 25.87 -5.83
N LEU A 489 -9.11 25.50 -4.81
CA LEU A 489 -9.92 26.45 -4.04
C LEU A 489 -9.01 27.51 -3.36
N PHE A 490 -7.97 27.07 -2.66
CA PHE A 490 -7.05 27.98 -1.96
C PHE A 490 -6.32 28.91 -2.92
N ALA A 491 -5.97 28.43 -4.11
CA ALA A 491 -5.37 29.26 -5.15
C ALA A 491 -6.36 30.30 -5.73
N LYS A 492 -7.65 29.94 -5.89
CA LYS A 492 -8.69 30.92 -6.28
C LYS A 492 -8.88 32.02 -5.25
N LYS A 493 -8.67 31.71 -3.97
CA LYS A 493 -8.72 32.70 -2.86
C LYS A 493 -7.44 33.50 -2.70
N GLY A 494 -6.40 33.22 -3.48
CA GLY A 494 -5.11 33.89 -3.36
C GLY A 494 -4.27 33.45 -2.14
N TRP A 495 -4.64 32.35 -1.49
CA TRP A 495 -3.92 31.79 -0.35
C TRP A 495 -2.82 30.81 -0.75
N LEU A 496 -2.90 30.22 -1.93
CA LEU A 496 -1.91 29.29 -2.48
C LEU A 496 -1.39 29.82 -3.83
N SER A 497 -0.07 29.81 -3.99
CA SER A 497 0.62 30.14 -5.24
C SER A 497 1.34 28.91 -5.76
N PHE A 498 1.12 28.55 -7.03
CA PHE A 498 1.80 27.45 -7.70
C PHE A 498 1.95 27.71 -9.20
N SER A 499 2.85 26.98 -9.83
CA SER A 499 3.01 26.90 -11.27
C SER A 499 2.84 25.47 -11.76
N ILE A 500 2.42 25.32 -13.01
CA ILE A 500 2.33 24.01 -13.69
C ILE A 500 3.35 24.00 -14.80
N ASP A 501 4.19 22.98 -14.85
CA ASP A 501 5.09 22.72 -15.97
C ASP A 501 4.27 22.23 -17.18
N GLU A 502 4.39 22.91 -18.31
CA GLU A 502 3.57 22.65 -19.50
C GLU A 502 3.88 21.29 -20.15
N HIS A 503 5.08 20.75 -19.98
CA HIS A 503 5.49 19.49 -20.59
C HIS A 503 5.20 18.28 -19.69
N THR A 504 5.45 18.43 -18.40
CA THR A 504 5.27 17.32 -17.44
C THR A 504 3.96 17.38 -16.68
N HIS A 505 3.20 18.47 -16.82
CA HIS A 505 1.98 18.80 -16.05
C HIS A 505 2.18 18.75 -14.52
N LYS A 506 3.43 18.85 -14.08
CA LYS A 506 3.77 18.81 -12.66
C LYS A 506 3.54 20.17 -12.01
N ALA A 507 2.78 20.17 -10.92
CA ALA A 507 2.61 21.35 -10.09
C ALA A 507 3.82 21.58 -9.18
N THR A 508 4.20 22.85 -9.04
CA THR A 508 5.23 23.29 -8.08
C THR A 508 4.68 24.44 -7.26
N ILE A 509 4.62 24.26 -5.93
CA ILE A 509 4.15 25.28 -4.98
C ILE A 509 5.25 26.34 -4.74
N ASP A 510 4.88 27.62 -4.79
CA ASP A 510 5.67 28.71 -4.25
C ASP A 510 5.40 28.82 -2.73
N TRP A 511 6.17 28.10 -1.95
CA TRP A 511 5.98 28.00 -0.49
C TRP A 511 6.06 29.35 0.23
N LYS A 512 6.90 30.25 -0.26
CA LYS A 512 7.07 31.59 0.32
C LYS A 512 5.84 32.48 0.14
N LYS A 513 5.15 32.35 -0.99
CA LYS A 513 3.93 33.12 -1.26
C LYS A 513 2.65 32.41 -0.80
N SER A 514 2.75 31.15 -0.44
CA SER A 514 1.60 30.33 -0.04
C SER A 514 1.37 30.45 1.47
N LYS A 515 0.13 30.75 1.86
CA LYS A 515 -0.31 30.88 3.24
C LYS A 515 -1.16 29.71 3.74
N VAL A 516 -1.79 28.99 2.81
CA VAL A 516 -2.65 27.86 3.12
C VAL A 516 -2.39 26.77 2.09
N VAL A 517 -2.25 25.52 2.54
CA VAL A 517 -2.10 24.35 1.67
C VAL A 517 -2.84 23.16 2.27
N TYR A 518 -3.51 22.39 1.43
CA TYR A 518 -4.00 21.05 1.78
C TYR A 518 -2.96 20.04 1.36
N LEU A 519 -2.53 19.23 2.30
CA LEU A 519 -1.65 18.10 2.05
C LEU A 519 -2.38 16.80 2.42
N LYS A 520 -2.32 15.85 1.51
CA LYS A 520 -2.92 14.56 1.72
C LYS A 520 -2.32 13.92 2.99
N MET A 521 -3.10 13.27 3.90
CA MET A 521 -4.43 12.76 3.52
C MET A 521 -5.61 13.58 4.08
N ALA A 522 -5.42 14.39 5.12
CA ALA A 522 -6.53 15.09 5.76
C ALA A 522 -6.16 16.47 6.29
N HIS A 523 -4.97 16.97 6.00
CA HIS A 523 -4.38 18.09 6.75
C HIS A 523 -4.35 19.40 5.95
N VAL A 524 -4.77 20.49 6.59
CA VAL A 524 -4.56 21.87 6.12
C VAL A 524 -3.52 22.54 7.00
N TYR A 525 -2.52 23.15 6.37
CA TYR A 525 -1.47 23.92 7.03
C TYR A 525 -1.66 25.40 6.73
N ILE A 526 -1.54 26.26 7.76
CA ILE A 526 -1.86 27.69 7.69
C ILE A 526 -0.72 28.51 8.30
N ASN A 527 -0.18 29.46 7.53
CA ASN A 527 0.72 30.47 8.05
C ASN A 527 0.56 31.78 7.27
N PRO A 528 0.10 32.87 7.89
CA PRO A 528 -0.08 34.17 7.21
C PRO A 528 1.21 34.76 6.62
N ASN A 529 2.38 34.36 7.13
CA ASN A 529 3.69 34.87 6.74
C ASN A 529 4.37 34.04 5.63
N GLY A 530 3.76 32.93 5.20
CA GLY A 530 4.30 31.98 4.24
C GLY A 530 4.55 30.60 4.86
N LEU A 531 4.67 29.59 3.99
CA LEU A 531 4.84 28.18 4.37
C LEU A 531 6.24 27.65 4.03
N ASP A 532 7.18 28.53 3.66
CA ASP A 532 8.56 28.17 3.36
C ASP A 532 9.37 27.87 4.62
N GLY A 533 10.46 27.11 4.44
CA GLY A 533 11.30 26.66 5.54
C GLY A 533 10.64 25.64 6.46
N ASP A 534 11.18 25.50 7.67
CA ASP A 534 10.65 24.57 8.67
C ASP A 534 9.29 25.03 9.17
N TYR A 535 8.30 24.17 9.01
CA TYR A 535 6.95 24.46 9.46
C TYR A 535 6.90 24.59 10.98
N LYS A 536 6.37 25.71 11.41
CA LYS A 536 6.04 25.99 12.80
C LYS A 536 4.60 26.45 12.89
N LYS A 537 3.88 25.95 13.88
CA LYS A 537 2.51 26.40 14.15
C LYS A 537 2.49 27.91 14.35
N ALA A 538 1.75 28.60 13.49
CA ALA A 538 1.53 30.03 13.62
C ALA A 538 0.56 30.35 14.77
N SER A 539 0.56 31.59 15.24
CA SER A 539 -0.33 32.08 16.30
C SER A 539 -0.59 33.59 16.15
N GLY A 540 -1.46 34.11 16.95
CA GLY A 540 -1.80 35.52 16.99
C GLY A 540 -2.97 35.93 16.07
N PRO A 541 -3.38 37.21 16.11
CA PRO A 541 -4.60 37.67 15.49
C PRO A 541 -4.70 37.41 13.98
N ASN A 542 -3.61 37.61 13.24
CA ASN A 542 -3.58 37.38 11.79
C ASN A 542 -3.76 35.89 11.43
N TYR A 543 -3.18 35.00 12.23
CA TYR A 543 -3.36 33.56 12.06
C TYR A 543 -4.80 33.14 12.33
N GLU A 544 -5.37 33.61 13.44
CA GLU A 544 -6.76 33.28 13.81
C GLU A 544 -7.76 33.83 12.79
N SER A 545 -7.51 35.04 12.25
CA SER A 545 -8.34 35.61 11.17
C SER A 545 -8.29 34.73 9.92
N LEU A 546 -7.08 34.39 9.43
CA LEU A 546 -6.93 33.55 8.25
C LEU A 546 -7.53 32.15 8.46
N ARG A 547 -7.28 31.53 9.62
CA ARG A 547 -7.85 30.23 9.96
C ARG A 547 -9.39 30.25 9.94
N LYS A 548 -9.99 31.31 10.49
CA LYS A 548 -11.45 31.52 10.47
C LYS A 548 -11.98 31.66 9.04
N GLU A 549 -11.28 32.42 8.19
CA GLU A 549 -11.64 32.57 6.78
C GLU A 549 -11.58 31.22 6.04
N VAL A 550 -10.50 30.45 6.26
CA VAL A 550 -10.35 29.11 5.66
C VAL A 550 -11.48 28.17 6.09
N ILE A 551 -11.83 28.14 7.37
CA ILE A 551 -12.94 27.35 7.89
C ILE A 551 -14.25 27.76 7.21
N ALA A 552 -14.55 29.06 7.14
CA ALA A 552 -15.77 29.56 6.52
C ALA A 552 -15.89 29.16 5.04
N GLU A 553 -14.77 29.21 4.29
CA GLU A 553 -14.77 28.80 2.89
C GLU A 553 -14.95 27.28 2.71
N LEU A 554 -14.36 26.47 3.57
CA LEU A 554 -14.52 25.02 3.56
C LEU A 554 -15.96 24.62 3.93
N GLU A 555 -16.59 25.31 4.89
CA GLU A 555 -17.98 25.10 5.30
C GLU A 555 -18.99 25.56 4.23
N ALA A 556 -18.66 26.60 3.47
CA ALA A 556 -19.47 27.12 2.39
C ALA A 556 -19.34 26.31 1.09
N LEU A 557 -18.27 25.52 0.94
CA LEU A 557 -18.00 24.78 -0.29
C LEU A 557 -19.09 23.76 -0.56
N THR A 558 -19.73 23.86 -1.72
CA THR A 558 -20.71 22.89 -2.22
C THR A 558 -20.42 22.54 -3.68
N ASP A 559 -20.80 21.36 -4.09
CA ASP A 559 -20.81 20.99 -5.51
C ASP A 559 -22.05 21.52 -6.23
N SER A 560 -22.17 21.19 -7.53
CA SER A 560 -23.33 21.59 -8.36
C SER A 560 -24.68 21.06 -7.87
N ASN A 561 -24.69 20.08 -6.99
CA ASN A 561 -25.91 19.51 -6.38
C ASN A 561 -26.17 20.05 -4.97
N GLY A 562 -25.39 21.03 -4.50
CA GLY A 562 -25.49 21.60 -3.16
C GLY A 562 -24.90 20.72 -2.06
N ILE A 563 -24.16 19.66 -2.38
CA ILE A 563 -23.56 18.74 -1.41
C ILE A 563 -22.21 19.29 -0.94
N LYS A 564 -21.99 19.32 0.36
CA LYS A 564 -20.73 19.72 0.98
C LYS A 564 -19.73 18.56 0.95
N PRO A 565 -18.53 18.73 0.34
CA PRO A 565 -17.51 17.68 0.29
C PRO A 565 -16.78 17.51 1.62
N VAL A 566 -16.75 18.53 2.46
CA VAL A 566 -16.14 18.50 3.80
C VAL A 566 -17.24 18.23 4.82
N GLY A 567 -17.17 17.07 5.48
CA GLY A 567 -18.15 16.63 6.47
C GLY A 567 -17.90 17.24 7.85
N ARG A 568 -16.63 17.29 8.28
CA ARG A 568 -16.23 17.87 9.57
C ARG A 568 -14.86 18.53 9.46
N ILE A 569 -14.70 19.64 10.18
CA ILE A 569 -13.43 20.36 10.33
C ILE A 569 -13.02 20.29 11.80
N ILE A 570 -11.86 19.75 12.07
CA ILE A 570 -11.30 19.57 13.41
C ILE A 570 -10.09 20.48 13.51
N LYS A 571 -10.05 21.35 14.50
CA LYS A 571 -8.89 22.17 14.78
C LYS A 571 -7.79 21.34 15.42
N ARG A 572 -6.54 21.73 15.23
CA ARG A 572 -5.38 21.03 15.81
C ARG A 572 -5.50 20.83 17.32
N GLU A 573 -5.96 21.84 18.05
CA GLU A 573 -6.15 21.80 19.49
C GLU A 573 -7.16 20.74 19.95
N ASP A 574 -8.08 20.34 19.06
CA ASP A 574 -9.11 19.34 19.33
C ASP A 574 -8.72 17.93 18.83
N ALA A 575 -7.55 17.80 18.14
CA ALA A 575 -7.12 16.53 17.51
C ALA A 575 -7.01 15.38 18.51
N GLU A 576 -6.56 15.65 19.74
CA GLU A 576 -6.44 14.62 20.76
C GLU A 576 -7.79 14.03 21.20
N SER A 577 -8.87 14.78 21.08
CA SER A 577 -10.23 14.28 21.38
C SER A 577 -10.73 13.20 20.41
N ILE A 578 -10.08 13.12 19.23
CA ILE A 578 -10.37 12.10 18.21
C ILE A 578 -9.22 11.08 18.07
N GLY A 579 -8.35 10.98 19.07
CA GLY A 579 -7.26 10.01 19.10
C GLY A 579 -6.06 10.35 18.22
N MET A 580 -5.85 11.62 17.81
CA MET A 580 -4.71 12.05 17.01
C MET A 580 -3.75 12.92 17.84
N PRO A 581 -2.42 12.79 17.66
CA PRO A 581 -1.44 13.65 18.36
C PRO A 581 -1.39 15.02 17.70
N SER A 582 -1.40 16.09 18.50
CA SER A 582 -1.41 17.48 18.02
C SER A 582 -0.09 17.93 17.36
N ASP A 583 1.02 17.20 17.59
CA ASP A 583 2.35 17.46 17.02
C ASP A 583 2.55 16.93 15.59
N ARG A 584 1.65 16.08 15.11
CA ARG A 584 1.75 15.39 13.80
C ARG A 584 0.56 15.66 12.87
N VAL A 585 -0.22 16.67 13.14
CA VAL A 585 -1.38 17.07 12.33
C VAL A 585 -1.24 18.51 11.85
N GLY A 586 -1.96 18.86 10.79
CA GLY A 586 -2.07 20.23 10.29
C GLY A 586 -2.84 21.15 11.24
N ASP A 587 -2.98 22.42 10.90
CA ASP A 587 -3.76 23.41 11.66
C ASP A 587 -5.26 23.05 11.68
N LEU A 588 -5.72 22.38 10.59
CA LEU A 588 -7.02 21.75 10.51
C LEU A 588 -6.88 20.33 10.03
N VAL A 589 -7.72 19.44 10.54
CA VAL A 589 -7.90 18.06 10.08
C VAL A 589 -9.31 17.95 9.51
N LEU A 590 -9.41 17.45 8.27
CA LEU A 590 -10.66 17.42 7.53
C LEU A 590 -11.20 16.01 7.40
N GLU A 591 -12.47 15.82 7.76
CA GLU A 591 -13.25 14.60 7.45
C GLU A 591 -14.03 14.83 6.16
N ALA A 592 -13.94 13.89 5.23
CA ALA A 592 -14.64 13.96 3.96
C ALA A 592 -16.09 13.45 4.10
N THR A 593 -17.02 14.06 3.39
CA THR A 593 -18.36 13.50 3.19
C THR A 593 -18.23 12.25 2.33
N THR A 594 -18.90 11.15 2.68
CA THR A 594 -18.89 9.91 1.90
C THR A 594 -19.26 10.17 0.45
N GLY A 595 -18.47 9.60 -0.46
CA GLY A 595 -18.57 9.86 -1.90
C GLY A 595 -17.65 10.97 -2.42
N TYR A 596 -17.01 11.72 -1.54
CA TYR A 596 -16.08 12.79 -1.89
C TYR A 596 -14.68 12.49 -1.36
N ARG A 597 -13.66 12.62 -2.23
CA ARG A 597 -12.26 12.59 -1.82
C ARG A 597 -11.71 14.01 -1.79
N LEU A 598 -11.20 14.45 -0.66
CA LEU A 598 -10.43 15.68 -0.56
C LEU A 598 -9.06 15.43 -1.19
N TRP A 599 -8.67 16.29 -2.14
CA TRP A 599 -7.56 16.00 -3.04
C TRP A 599 -6.57 17.15 -3.12
N GLU A 600 -5.28 16.84 -3.14
CA GLU A 600 -4.20 17.83 -3.16
C GLU A 600 -3.81 18.31 -4.56
N GLU A 601 -4.35 17.69 -5.61
CA GLU A 601 -4.00 18.00 -6.99
C GLU A 601 -4.27 19.47 -7.33
N MET A 602 -3.36 20.03 -8.12
CA MET A 602 -3.42 21.40 -8.63
C MET A 602 -3.45 21.38 -10.15
N THR A 603 -4.30 22.21 -10.76
CA THR A 603 -4.47 22.30 -12.21
C THR A 603 -4.45 23.75 -12.68
N SER A 604 -4.02 23.99 -13.93
CA SER A 604 -3.94 25.34 -14.51
C SER A 604 -5.30 26.05 -14.57
N ASP A 605 -6.38 25.31 -14.84
CA ASP A 605 -7.76 25.79 -14.88
C ASP A 605 -8.38 26.01 -13.49
N LYS A 606 -7.68 25.53 -12.44
CA LYS A 606 -8.13 25.57 -11.04
C LYS A 606 -9.53 24.99 -10.83
N THR A 607 -9.93 23.98 -11.61
CA THR A 607 -11.19 23.26 -11.42
C THR A 607 -11.20 22.57 -10.07
N ILE A 608 -12.26 22.78 -9.26
CA ILE A 608 -12.35 22.24 -7.89
C ILE A 608 -12.88 20.81 -7.89
N PHE A 609 -13.93 20.54 -8.62
CA PHE A 609 -14.59 19.23 -8.65
C PHE A 609 -14.29 18.47 -9.93
N THR A 610 -13.94 17.17 -9.80
CA THR A 610 -13.74 16.28 -10.95
C THR A 610 -14.31 14.90 -10.68
N ILE A 611 -14.58 14.17 -11.76
CA ILE A 611 -14.97 12.76 -11.69
C ILE A 611 -13.69 11.92 -11.57
N PRO A 612 -13.52 11.14 -10.49
CA PRO A 612 -12.35 10.30 -10.31
C PRO A 612 -12.37 9.07 -11.23
N ARG A 613 -11.19 8.54 -11.57
CA ARG A 613 -11.06 7.23 -12.21
C ARG A 613 -11.28 6.10 -11.22
N ALA A 614 -10.71 6.21 -10.01
CA ALA A 614 -10.99 5.31 -8.91
C ALA A 614 -12.47 5.35 -8.55
N THR A 615 -13.05 4.21 -8.15
CA THR A 615 -14.47 4.13 -7.79
C THR A 615 -14.72 3.90 -6.32
N GLY A 616 -13.65 3.60 -5.58
CA GLY A 616 -13.66 3.48 -4.12
C GLY A 616 -12.50 4.24 -3.48
N TYR A 617 -12.63 4.54 -2.21
CA TYR A 617 -11.63 5.18 -1.38
C TYR A 617 -11.92 4.97 0.12
N LYS A 618 -11.06 5.45 1.00
CA LYS A 618 -11.22 5.34 2.45
C LYS A 618 -10.66 6.56 3.20
N GLU A 619 -9.68 7.24 2.63
CA GLU A 619 -8.90 8.26 3.32
C GLU A 619 -9.77 9.43 3.79
N GLY A 620 -9.83 9.66 5.09
CA GLY A 620 -10.58 10.75 5.71
C GLY A 620 -12.10 10.55 5.76
N VAL A 621 -12.61 9.36 5.46
CA VAL A 621 -14.03 9.01 5.65
C VAL A 621 -14.33 8.88 7.14
N ASN A 622 -15.55 9.22 7.55
CA ASN A 622 -16.01 9.03 8.93
C ASN A 622 -15.93 7.55 9.34
N PRO A 623 -15.24 7.19 10.43
CA PRO A 623 -15.15 5.80 10.89
C PRO A 623 -16.51 5.13 11.19
N MET A 624 -17.54 5.93 11.47
CA MET A 624 -18.89 5.43 11.72
C MET A 624 -19.65 5.08 10.43
N ASP A 625 -19.14 5.46 9.26
CA ASP A 625 -19.75 5.08 7.98
C ASP A 625 -19.65 3.53 7.83
N PRO A 626 -20.79 2.84 7.59
CA PRO A 626 -20.79 1.38 7.48
C PRO A 626 -19.87 0.85 6.39
N THR A 627 -19.60 1.63 5.34
CA THR A 627 -18.77 1.21 4.20
C THR A 627 -17.29 1.11 4.53
N VAL A 628 -16.84 1.77 5.60
CA VAL A 628 -15.45 1.69 6.10
C VAL A 628 -15.29 0.85 7.35
N GLN A 629 -16.39 0.43 8.02
CA GLN A 629 -16.33 -0.57 9.06
C GLN A 629 -15.90 -1.93 8.48
N THR A 630 -15.24 -2.74 9.29
CA THR A 630 -14.58 -3.96 8.83
C THR A 630 -15.18 -5.20 9.45
N PRO A 631 -15.01 -6.39 8.85
CA PRO A 631 -15.32 -7.62 9.54
C PRO A 631 -14.38 -7.84 10.72
N PHE A 632 -14.90 -8.48 11.75
CA PHE A 632 -14.13 -9.06 12.85
C PHE A 632 -14.68 -10.45 13.14
N ILE A 633 -13.85 -11.48 12.97
CA ILE A 633 -14.18 -12.85 13.31
C ILE A 633 -13.03 -13.42 14.13
N ILE A 634 -13.33 -14.05 15.25
CA ILE A 634 -12.35 -14.71 16.09
C ILE A 634 -12.87 -16.07 16.56
N ALA A 635 -12.06 -17.11 16.42
CA ALA A 635 -12.40 -18.46 16.86
C ALA A 635 -11.19 -19.16 17.49
N GLY A 636 -11.39 -19.97 18.51
CA GLY A 636 -10.32 -20.72 19.13
C GLY A 636 -10.54 -20.99 20.62
N PRO A 637 -9.49 -21.41 21.35
CA PRO A 637 -9.57 -21.66 22.80
C PRO A 637 -9.96 -20.40 23.56
N GLY A 638 -10.89 -20.54 24.51
CA GLY A 638 -11.39 -19.42 25.31
C GLY A 638 -12.40 -18.51 24.61
N VAL A 639 -12.70 -18.71 23.33
CA VAL A 639 -13.70 -17.94 22.59
C VAL A 639 -15.09 -18.59 22.73
N LYS A 640 -16.14 -17.81 22.94
CA LYS A 640 -17.53 -18.25 22.83
C LYS A 640 -17.87 -18.65 21.39
N LYS A 641 -18.76 -19.62 21.22
CA LYS A 641 -19.08 -20.18 19.90
C LYS A 641 -20.41 -19.66 19.37
N GLY A 642 -20.45 -19.36 18.07
CA GLY A 642 -21.67 -18.95 17.35
C GLY A 642 -22.25 -17.62 17.82
N ILE A 643 -21.42 -16.71 18.32
CA ILE A 643 -21.84 -15.43 18.87
C ILE A 643 -21.74 -14.33 17.79
N ALA A 644 -22.87 -13.77 17.41
CA ALA A 644 -22.90 -12.49 16.71
C ALA A 644 -22.80 -11.36 17.76
N LEU A 645 -21.80 -10.48 17.62
CA LEU A 645 -21.61 -9.35 18.52
C LEU A 645 -22.82 -8.41 18.46
N SER A 646 -23.27 -7.95 19.61
CA SER A 646 -24.43 -7.06 19.72
C SER A 646 -24.17 -5.65 19.18
N LYS A 647 -22.90 -5.22 19.23
CA LYS A 647 -22.41 -3.91 18.75
C LYS A 647 -21.06 -4.06 18.04
N SER A 648 -20.76 -3.12 17.15
CA SER A 648 -19.40 -2.99 16.59
C SER A 648 -18.41 -2.70 17.72
N ILE A 649 -17.24 -3.36 17.68
CA ILE A 649 -16.11 -3.09 18.57
C ILE A 649 -15.22 -2.00 17.95
N ARG A 650 -14.28 -1.44 18.70
CA ARG A 650 -13.24 -0.58 18.15
C ARG A 650 -12.03 -1.41 17.73
N HIS A 651 -11.27 -0.93 16.76
CA HIS A 651 -10.03 -1.60 16.34
C HIS A 651 -9.05 -1.82 17.49
N ILE A 652 -8.92 -0.84 18.38
CA ILE A 652 -8.05 -0.93 19.56
C ILE A 652 -8.40 -2.09 20.49
N ASP A 653 -9.64 -2.61 20.46
CA ASP A 653 -10.10 -3.68 21.35
C ASP A 653 -9.67 -5.08 20.89
N GLN A 654 -9.20 -5.21 19.63
CA GLN A 654 -8.83 -6.53 19.08
C GLN A 654 -7.57 -7.08 19.75
N LEU A 655 -6.50 -6.28 19.83
CA LEU A 655 -5.23 -6.73 20.44
C LEU A 655 -5.39 -7.19 21.91
N PRO A 656 -5.93 -6.39 22.84
CA PRO A 656 -6.07 -6.83 24.23
C PRO A 656 -6.97 -8.06 24.38
N THR A 657 -7.97 -8.25 23.50
CA THR A 657 -8.80 -9.45 23.46
C THR A 657 -7.97 -10.68 23.06
N ILE A 658 -7.14 -10.57 22.02
CA ILE A 658 -6.25 -11.64 21.55
C ILE A 658 -5.20 -11.97 22.61
N LEU A 659 -4.51 -10.97 23.16
CA LEU A 659 -3.51 -11.18 24.22
C LEU A 659 -4.10 -11.86 25.46
N ASN A 660 -5.29 -11.46 25.89
CA ASN A 660 -6.01 -12.12 26.99
C ASN A 660 -6.26 -13.59 26.69
N LEU A 661 -6.73 -13.94 25.50
CA LEU A 661 -6.97 -15.33 25.09
C LEU A 661 -5.67 -16.13 25.01
N MET A 662 -4.56 -15.51 24.59
CA MET A 662 -3.23 -16.11 24.53
C MET A 662 -2.55 -16.19 25.91
N LYS A 663 -3.12 -15.57 26.94
CA LYS A 663 -2.52 -15.45 28.31
C LYS A 663 -1.20 -14.66 28.29
N VAL A 664 -1.07 -13.73 27.37
CA VAL A 664 0.04 -12.78 27.31
C VAL A 664 -0.38 -11.50 28.02
N PRO A 665 0.46 -10.95 28.92
CA PRO A 665 0.13 -9.70 29.60
C PRO A 665 -0.12 -8.56 28.61
N VAL A 666 -1.20 -7.81 28.83
CA VAL A 666 -1.51 -6.62 28.04
C VAL A 666 -0.61 -5.48 28.51
N PRO A 667 0.17 -4.84 27.62
CA PRO A 667 1.01 -3.70 27.99
C PRO A 667 0.17 -2.51 28.49
N GLU A 668 0.75 -1.72 29.42
CA GLU A 668 0.06 -0.58 30.05
C GLU A 668 -0.35 0.53 29.07
N TYR A 669 0.37 0.68 27.95
CA TYR A 669 0.06 1.68 26.93
C TYR A 669 -1.16 1.32 26.07
N VAL A 670 -1.66 0.09 26.14
CA VAL A 670 -2.83 -0.35 25.34
C VAL A 670 -4.08 0.35 25.85
N GLU A 671 -4.75 1.08 24.98
CA GLU A 671 -5.97 1.83 25.30
C GLU A 671 -7.24 0.99 25.17
N GLY A 672 -7.19 -0.06 24.34
CA GLY A 672 -8.32 -0.95 24.07
C GLY A 672 -8.65 -1.85 25.25
N HIS A 673 -9.83 -2.45 25.21
CA HIS A 673 -10.35 -3.32 26.27
C HIS A 673 -10.69 -4.71 25.74
N VAL A 674 -10.62 -5.70 26.63
CA VAL A 674 -11.05 -7.07 26.30
C VAL A 674 -12.54 -7.09 26.00
N VAL A 675 -12.92 -7.58 24.83
CA VAL A 675 -14.32 -7.72 24.40
C VAL A 675 -14.97 -8.88 25.15
N LYS A 676 -15.71 -8.59 26.24
CA LYS A 676 -16.31 -9.59 27.12
C LYS A 676 -17.35 -10.51 26.44
N GLU A 677 -17.97 -10.03 25.36
CA GLU A 677 -18.89 -10.87 24.55
C GLU A 677 -18.14 -12.02 23.86
N VAL A 678 -16.86 -11.84 23.52
CA VAL A 678 -16.02 -12.82 22.83
C VAL A 678 -15.50 -13.89 23.79
N VAL A 679 -15.08 -13.49 24.99
CA VAL A 679 -14.35 -14.35 25.95
C VAL A 679 -15.33 -15.15 26.80
N ARG A 680 -14.98 -16.44 27.05
CA ARG A 680 -15.75 -17.34 27.94
C ARG A 680 -15.56 -16.97 29.40
#